data_85daf6b1b3f2e624891560d2ad0ba174
#
_entry.id   85daf6b1b3f2e624891560d2ad0ba174
#
_cell.length_a   1.000
_cell.length_b   1.000
_cell.length_c   1.000
_cell.angle_alpha   90.00
_cell.angle_beta   90.00
_cell.angle_gamma   90.00
#
_symmetry.space_group_name_H-M   'P 1'
#
loop_
_entity.id
_entity.type
_entity.pdbx_description
1 polymer ?
#
loop_
_entity_poly.entity_id
_entity_poly.type
_entity_poly.pdbx_seq_one_letter_code
_entity_poly.pdbx_strand_id
1 'polypeptide(L)'
;MAEKENKEPQNGSGVIGRNISTEMREAYLDYAMSVITSRALPDVRDGLKPVHRRILYAMHRMGLTPGSRFRKSATVVGEVLGKYHPHGDASVYDAMTKMAQDFAMRYPLVLGQGNFGSIDGDSPAAMRYTEAKMSPMATEILRDLEKETVNWRPNYDGSLKEPEVLPAAVPNILLNGTLGIAVGMATNIPPHNLGELCRALNHLIEEPDATVEDLMGFISGPDFPGGAIAFNKTDLLHAYTTGRGGVVVRGNAEIVEGKKGDFQIIVTSIPYRVNKADLIMRIADLVREKKIEGIKGLRDESTKDIRIAIDLKAGAQPQKVLNYLYKHTAIEDTFHFNMVVLVDGVPQTLSLKSILEEFIKHRREVVRRRTLYDLTKAQEREHILLGLTKALDHIDEVIKTIRASKDVPDAHTNLVKKFKFSDIQAQAILEMRLSRLANLERKKVEDELAEIQKLIAELEALLASEKKMLGVIKTEINDIEKRYGDDRLTKVMKGAAGVINVEDLVADEEQVLVLTAGGYVKRTNPDEFRKQKRGGVGVIDLDTKEEDFVTTFLTTSTHSDLLFFTNVGKAYSLKMYELPEGKRSTKGKAIVNFLPIAPEEKVTSVLPMRKNQKEGEKFLYMVTKQGVAKKVDAASFHDVRRSGLISIKLGKGDELISAMLVEKGDEIFLSTSKGQSVRFKESDIRPMGRAAGGVRGMKLGSGDILVGADVIPKNAKDFEVLVVSRNGYGKTTPTSEYKTQKRGGSGIKTMNMTAKTGPLIAAQVISKEEGVGEDEIVVVSKKGQVIRTELKEIPSLSRSTQGVRVMKLRDGDAIASFVCL
;
A
#
# COMPACT_ATOMS: atom_id res chain seq x y z
N MET A 1 45.85 -24.91 -4.75
CA MET A 1 45.63 -25.99 -5.73
C MET A 1 45.90 -25.43 -7.08
N ALA A 2 46.83 -25.99 -7.82
CA ALA A 2 47.44 -25.42 -9.01
C ALA A 2 46.46 -25.22 -10.16
N GLU A 3 46.47 -24.04 -10.76
CA GLU A 3 45.89 -23.76 -12.04
C GLU A 3 46.54 -24.65 -13.09
N LYS A 4 45.73 -25.53 -13.68
CA LYS A 4 46.14 -26.22 -14.89
C LYS A 4 45.97 -25.22 -16.05
N GLU A 5 47.12 -24.73 -16.54
CA GLU A 5 47.19 -24.08 -17.87
C GLU A 5 46.63 -25.04 -18.92
N ASN A 6 45.47 -24.66 -19.50
CA ASN A 6 44.95 -25.30 -20.69
C ASN A 6 45.85 -24.90 -21.89
N LYS A 7 46.71 -25.80 -22.32
CA LYS A 7 47.43 -25.70 -23.60
C LYS A 7 46.39 -25.73 -24.72
N GLU A 8 46.37 -24.67 -25.53
CA GLU A 8 45.61 -24.59 -26.79
C GLU A 8 46.02 -25.73 -27.74
N PRO A 9 45.05 -26.45 -28.33
CA PRO A 9 45.37 -27.38 -29.41
C PRO A 9 45.57 -26.57 -30.69
N GLN A 10 46.81 -26.56 -31.16
CA GLN A 10 47.16 -26.15 -32.54
C GLN A 10 46.55 -27.15 -33.53
N ASN A 11 45.33 -26.86 -33.99
CA ASN A 11 44.76 -27.50 -35.17
C ASN A 11 44.24 -26.42 -36.13
N GLY A 12 44.78 -26.38 -37.32
CA GLY A 12 44.53 -25.39 -38.38
C GLY A 12 43.11 -25.40 -39.00
N SER A 13 42.09 -25.51 -38.22
CA SER A 13 40.70 -25.51 -38.71
C SER A 13 39.95 -24.20 -38.43
N GLY A 14 40.55 -23.19 -37.85
CA GLY A 14 39.83 -21.93 -37.49
C GLY A 14 38.70 -22.05 -36.49
N VAL A 15 38.49 -23.24 -35.91
CA VAL A 15 37.46 -23.52 -34.88
C VAL A 15 38.13 -23.51 -33.51
N ILE A 16 37.76 -22.56 -32.69
CA ILE A 16 38.20 -22.47 -31.30
C ILE A 16 37.17 -23.18 -30.43
N GLY A 17 37.59 -24.24 -29.74
CA GLY A 17 36.71 -24.94 -28.77
C GLY A 17 36.51 -24.10 -27.52
N ARG A 18 35.29 -23.69 -27.25
CA ARG A 18 34.93 -22.95 -26.02
C ARG A 18 33.93 -23.75 -25.20
N ASN A 19 34.08 -23.70 -23.86
CA ASN A 19 33.13 -24.34 -22.96
C ASN A 19 31.86 -23.49 -22.93
N ILE A 20 30.69 -24.11 -23.19
CA ILE A 20 29.40 -23.40 -23.27
C ILE A 20 29.07 -22.65 -21.99
N SER A 21 29.42 -23.18 -20.82
CA SER A 21 29.14 -22.48 -19.53
C SER A 21 29.99 -21.22 -19.35
N THR A 22 31.21 -21.19 -19.92
CA THR A 22 32.06 -19.99 -19.91
C THR A 22 31.54 -18.95 -20.91
N GLU A 23 31.22 -19.39 -22.13
CA GLU A 23 30.62 -18.52 -23.15
C GLU A 23 29.29 -17.89 -22.67
N MET A 24 28.41 -18.69 -22.12
CA MET A 24 27.12 -18.21 -21.56
C MET A 24 27.32 -17.19 -20.42
N ARG A 25 28.33 -17.44 -19.58
CA ARG A 25 28.60 -16.51 -18.45
C ARG A 25 29.12 -15.17 -18.98
N GLU A 26 30.08 -15.18 -19.90
CA GLU A 26 30.66 -13.97 -20.50
C GLU A 26 29.59 -13.20 -21.28
N ALA A 27 28.87 -13.87 -22.21
CA ALA A 27 27.84 -13.25 -23.01
C ALA A 27 26.67 -12.66 -22.13
N TYR A 28 26.32 -13.38 -21.05
CA TYR A 28 25.29 -12.87 -20.13
C TYR A 28 25.76 -11.67 -19.32
N LEU A 29 27.05 -11.64 -18.92
CA LEU A 29 27.64 -10.51 -18.21
C LEU A 29 27.69 -9.26 -19.11
N ASP A 30 28.14 -9.42 -20.36
CA ASP A 30 28.18 -8.33 -21.32
C ASP A 30 26.76 -7.79 -21.64
N TYR A 31 25.80 -8.70 -21.81
CA TYR A 31 24.41 -8.31 -21.99
C TYR A 31 23.87 -7.56 -20.76
N ALA A 32 24.10 -8.09 -19.55
CA ALA A 32 23.66 -7.47 -18.32
C ALA A 32 24.25 -6.07 -18.15
N MET A 33 25.56 -5.91 -18.37
CA MET A 33 26.23 -4.63 -18.32
C MET A 33 25.67 -3.65 -19.36
N SER A 34 25.47 -4.09 -20.59
CA SER A 34 24.86 -3.25 -21.63
C SER A 34 23.47 -2.79 -21.26
N VAL A 35 22.62 -3.68 -20.70
CA VAL A 35 21.27 -3.32 -20.24
C VAL A 35 21.31 -2.31 -19.09
N ILE A 36 22.23 -2.48 -18.15
CA ILE A 36 22.37 -1.59 -16.98
C ILE A 36 22.84 -0.21 -17.43
N THR A 37 23.95 -0.12 -18.15
CA THR A 37 24.63 1.15 -18.45
C THR A 37 24.06 1.88 -19.66
N SER A 38 23.50 1.15 -20.63
CA SER A 38 23.16 1.72 -21.94
C SER A 38 21.66 1.62 -22.31
N ARG A 39 20.80 1.15 -21.41
CA ARG A 39 19.37 0.98 -21.72
C ARG A 39 18.42 1.38 -20.59
N ALA A 40 18.55 0.76 -19.40
CA ALA A 40 17.48 0.78 -18.38
C ALA A 40 17.64 1.87 -17.34
N LEU A 41 18.88 2.22 -16.95
CA LEU A 41 19.11 3.19 -15.89
C LEU A 41 19.37 4.59 -16.46
N PRO A 42 18.89 5.65 -15.78
CA PRO A 42 19.18 7.03 -16.15
C PRO A 42 20.56 7.47 -15.63
N ASP A 43 21.20 8.39 -16.33
CA ASP A 43 22.35 9.13 -15.81
C ASP A 43 21.88 10.18 -14.78
N VAL A 44 22.57 10.33 -13.68
CA VAL A 44 22.19 11.25 -12.59
C VAL A 44 22.22 12.70 -13.04
N ARG A 45 23.11 13.06 -14.01
CA ARG A 45 23.37 14.40 -14.49
C ARG A 45 22.21 15.00 -15.26
N ASP A 46 21.62 14.25 -16.21
CA ASP A 46 20.49 14.71 -17.04
C ASP A 46 19.16 13.97 -16.78
N GLY A 47 19.19 12.93 -15.96
CA GLY A 47 18.00 12.14 -15.59
C GLY A 47 17.40 11.35 -16.76
N LEU A 48 18.15 11.15 -17.85
CA LEU A 48 17.64 10.54 -19.06
C LEU A 48 18.25 9.16 -19.30
N LYS A 49 17.43 8.26 -19.81
CA LYS A 49 17.92 7.05 -20.45
C LYS A 49 18.48 7.36 -21.85
N PRO A 50 19.38 6.52 -22.40
CA PRO A 50 19.95 6.78 -23.73
C PRO A 50 18.92 7.04 -24.82
N VAL A 51 17.80 6.31 -24.86
CA VAL A 51 16.73 6.52 -25.85
C VAL A 51 16.10 7.91 -25.74
N HIS A 52 15.78 8.38 -24.51
CA HIS A 52 15.21 9.70 -24.30
C HIS A 52 16.17 10.82 -24.71
N ARG A 53 17.44 10.68 -24.35
CA ARG A 53 18.51 11.62 -24.71
C ARG A 53 18.65 11.74 -26.22
N ARG A 54 18.65 10.61 -26.93
CA ARG A 54 18.76 10.56 -28.39
C ARG A 54 17.55 11.17 -29.08
N ILE A 55 16.34 10.97 -28.55
CA ILE A 55 15.12 11.60 -29.08
C ILE A 55 15.21 13.12 -28.95
N LEU A 56 15.52 13.66 -27.77
CA LEU A 56 15.63 15.11 -27.57
C LEU A 56 16.76 15.70 -28.40
N TYR A 57 17.90 15.05 -28.50
CA TYR A 57 19.02 15.48 -29.33
C TYR A 57 18.65 15.48 -30.82
N ALA A 58 17.99 14.46 -31.33
CA ALA A 58 17.52 14.42 -32.71
C ALA A 58 16.52 15.54 -33.01
N MET A 59 15.54 15.77 -32.11
CA MET A 59 14.59 16.88 -32.23
C MET A 59 15.31 18.24 -32.26
N HIS A 60 16.34 18.42 -31.43
CA HIS A 60 17.15 19.63 -31.40
C HIS A 60 17.88 19.84 -32.74
N ARG A 61 18.53 18.82 -33.26
CA ARG A 61 19.22 18.84 -34.57
C ARG A 61 18.26 19.14 -35.73
N MET A 62 17.00 18.68 -35.61
CA MET A 62 15.96 18.96 -36.60
C MET A 62 15.35 20.38 -36.47
N GLY A 63 15.75 21.16 -35.46
CA GLY A 63 15.17 22.48 -35.17
C GLY A 63 13.74 22.46 -34.69
N LEU A 64 13.29 21.36 -34.06
CA LEU A 64 11.93 21.20 -33.53
C LEU A 64 11.76 21.88 -32.16
N THR A 65 12.01 23.17 -32.12
CA THR A 65 11.86 23.99 -30.91
C THR A 65 10.39 24.22 -30.57
N PRO A 66 10.05 24.72 -29.36
CA PRO A 66 8.67 25.00 -28.96
C PRO A 66 7.95 25.96 -29.91
N GLY A 67 8.66 26.91 -30.52
CA GLY A 67 8.13 27.88 -31.48
C GLY A 67 7.99 27.35 -32.91
N SER A 68 8.58 26.18 -33.21
CA SER A 68 8.51 25.60 -34.56
C SER A 68 7.16 24.94 -34.84
N ARG A 69 6.92 24.60 -36.09
CA ARG A 69 5.75 23.78 -36.48
C ARG A 69 5.94 22.34 -36.02
N PHE A 70 4.82 21.66 -35.73
CA PHE A 70 4.82 20.24 -35.48
C PHE A 70 5.33 19.46 -36.70
N ARG A 71 6.00 18.37 -36.45
CA ARG A 71 6.45 17.39 -37.46
C ARG A 71 5.87 16.04 -37.16
N LYS A 72 5.65 15.22 -38.20
CA LYS A 72 5.21 13.83 -38.03
C LYS A 72 6.14 13.07 -37.10
N SER A 73 5.58 12.36 -36.13
CA SER A 73 6.34 11.54 -35.19
C SER A 73 7.23 10.52 -35.91
N ALA A 74 6.77 9.98 -37.04
CA ALA A 74 7.54 9.09 -37.87
C ALA A 74 8.85 9.73 -38.39
N THR A 75 8.89 11.04 -38.65
CA THR A 75 10.11 11.74 -39.05
C THR A 75 11.14 11.78 -37.94
N VAL A 76 10.68 12.03 -36.68
CA VAL A 76 11.57 12.04 -35.51
C VAL A 76 12.09 10.63 -35.22
N VAL A 77 11.20 9.63 -35.24
CA VAL A 77 11.58 8.22 -35.04
C VAL A 77 12.62 7.76 -36.10
N GLY A 78 12.37 8.09 -37.36
CA GLY A 78 13.31 7.76 -38.46
C GLY A 78 14.67 8.41 -38.28
N GLU A 79 14.74 9.69 -37.86
CA GLU A 79 15.99 10.40 -37.58
C GLU A 79 16.79 9.73 -36.46
N VAL A 80 16.08 9.34 -35.36
CA VAL A 80 16.69 8.66 -34.22
C VAL A 80 17.24 7.28 -34.60
N LEU A 81 16.45 6.49 -35.33
CA LEU A 81 16.83 5.14 -35.74
C LEU A 81 18.02 5.17 -36.70
N GLY A 82 17.93 6.02 -37.72
CA GLY A 82 18.93 6.08 -38.76
C GLY A 82 20.29 6.59 -38.29
N LYS A 83 20.34 7.40 -37.23
CA LYS A 83 21.56 8.10 -36.83
C LYS A 83 22.10 7.75 -35.45
N TYR A 84 21.26 7.35 -34.51
CA TYR A 84 21.68 7.28 -33.10
C TYR A 84 21.26 6.00 -32.35
N HIS A 85 20.12 5.38 -32.70
CA HIS A 85 19.56 4.30 -31.85
C HIS A 85 19.17 3.08 -32.70
N PRO A 86 20.05 2.09 -32.88
CA PRO A 86 19.88 0.95 -33.79
C PRO A 86 18.99 -0.14 -33.16
N HIS A 87 17.75 0.20 -32.78
CA HIS A 87 16.76 -0.71 -32.19
C HIS A 87 15.40 -0.54 -32.88
N GLY A 88 14.38 -1.29 -32.45
CA GLY A 88 13.04 -1.22 -33.07
C GLY A 88 12.38 0.15 -32.96
N ASP A 89 11.67 0.55 -34.02
CA ASP A 89 10.94 1.82 -34.12
C ASP A 89 9.86 1.98 -33.05
N ALA A 90 9.18 0.88 -32.69
CA ALA A 90 8.19 0.87 -31.62
C ALA A 90 8.78 1.35 -30.29
N SER A 91 10.00 0.91 -29.95
CA SER A 91 10.64 1.30 -28.68
C SER A 91 10.96 2.78 -28.61
N VAL A 92 11.39 3.39 -29.72
CA VAL A 92 11.63 4.83 -29.83
C VAL A 92 10.34 5.61 -29.78
N TYR A 93 9.31 5.16 -30.51
CA TYR A 93 8.01 5.81 -30.52
C TYR A 93 7.34 5.76 -29.14
N ASP A 94 7.33 4.61 -28.47
CA ASP A 94 6.77 4.45 -27.11
C ASP A 94 7.49 5.34 -26.08
N ALA A 95 8.82 5.47 -26.17
CA ALA A 95 9.58 6.38 -25.34
C ALA A 95 9.20 7.84 -25.59
N MET A 96 9.05 8.24 -26.88
CA MET A 96 8.63 9.58 -27.25
C MET A 96 7.21 9.90 -26.81
N THR A 97 6.27 8.95 -26.96
CA THR A 97 4.88 9.13 -26.51
C THR A 97 4.78 9.32 -25.01
N LYS A 98 5.53 8.54 -24.22
CA LYS A 98 5.58 8.72 -22.76
C LYS A 98 6.10 10.09 -22.36
N MET A 99 7.06 10.65 -23.09
CA MET A 99 7.54 12.03 -22.84
C MET A 99 6.51 13.11 -23.16
N ALA A 100 5.45 12.80 -23.89
CA ALA A 100 4.36 13.72 -24.22
C ALA A 100 3.09 13.55 -23.34
N GLN A 101 3.00 12.49 -22.56
CA GLN A 101 1.83 12.18 -21.71
C GLN A 101 1.88 13.00 -20.41
N ASP A 102 0.87 13.83 -20.17
CA ASP A 102 0.72 14.65 -18.96
C ASP A 102 0.33 13.85 -17.72
N PHE A 103 -0.18 12.63 -17.88
CA PHE A 103 -0.42 11.67 -16.78
C PHE A 103 0.79 10.78 -16.46
N ALA A 104 1.81 10.74 -17.33
CA ALA A 104 3.03 9.97 -17.14
C ALA A 104 4.21 10.84 -16.66
N MET A 105 4.30 12.09 -17.13
CA MET A 105 5.35 13.05 -16.76
C MET A 105 4.75 14.27 -16.06
N ARG A 106 5.36 14.67 -14.96
CA ARG A 106 4.94 15.89 -14.24
C ARG A 106 5.22 17.16 -15.07
N TYR A 107 6.32 17.15 -15.83
CA TYR A 107 6.72 18.18 -16.77
C TYR A 107 7.07 17.54 -18.11
N PRO A 108 6.11 17.41 -19.04
CA PRO A 108 6.33 16.76 -20.32
C PRO A 108 7.48 17.41 -21.10
N LEU A 109 8.30 16.58 -21.75
CA LEU A 109 9.45 17.02 -22.56
C LEU A 109 9.12 17.13 -24.03
N VAL A 110 8.04 16.51 -24.47
CA VAL A 110 7.54 16.55 -25.84
C VAL A 110 6.12 17.13 -25.83
N LEU A 111 5.84 17.99 -26.79
CA LEU A 111 4.48 18.43 -27.09
C LEU A 111 3.95 17.58 -28.23
N GLY A 112 2.84 16.89 -28.01
CA GLY A 112 2.18 16.04 -28.99
C GLY A 112 0.93 16.66 -29.59
N GLN A 113 0.66 16.36 -30.85
CA GLN A 113 -0.60 16.64 -31.52
C GLN A 113 -1.17 15.35 -32.10
N GLY A 114 -2.40 15.00 -31.74
CA GLY A 114 -3.06 13.75 -32.04
C GLY A 114 -3.21 12.86 -30.81
N ASN A 115 -3.48 11.57 -30.99
CA ASN A 115 -3.67 10.63 -29.90
C ASN A 115 -2.31 10.03 -29.46
N PHE A 116 -1.85 10.40 -28.27
CA PHE A 116 -0.64 9.90 -27.62
C PHE A 116 -0.92 8.87 -26.50
N GLY A 117 -2.10 8.23 -26.55
CA GLY A 117 -2.55 7.31 -25.50
C GLY A 117 -3.38 7.99 -24.42
N SER A 118 -3.93 7.20 -23.51
CA SER A 118 -4.76 7.69 -22.40
C SER A 118 -4.40 7.03 -21.07
N ILE A 119 -4.91 7.59 -19.98
CA ILE A 119 -4.79 7.01 -18.63
C ILE A 119 -5.60 5.70 -18.49
N ASP A 120 -6.46 5.39 -19.45
CA ASP A 120 -7.17 4.11 -19.56
C ASP A 120 -6.33 2.99 -20.17
N GLY A 121 -5.09 3.30 -20.55
CA GLY A 121 -4.18 2.35 -21.17
C GLY A 121 -4.35 2.20 -22.68
N ASP A 122 -5.12 3.09 -23.32
CA ASP A 122 -5.21 3.10 -24.77
C ASP A 122 -3.85 3.37 -25.38
N SER A 123 -3.52 2.60 -26.41
CA SER A 123 -2.28 2.77 -27.17
C SER A 123 -2.31 4.09 -27.96
N PRO A 124 -1.15 4.73 -28.13
CA PRO A 124 -1.04 5.90 -29.03
C PRO A 124 -1.40 5.49 -30.46
N ALA A 125 -1.91 6.46 -31.24
CA ALA A 125 -2.10 6.24 -32.65
C ALA A 125 -0.76 6.01 -33.36
N ALA A 126 -0.77 5.31 -34.49
CA ALA A 126 0.47 5.03 -35.23
C ALA A 126 1.24 6.33 -35.57
N MET A 127 2.57 6.29 -35.50
CA MET A 127 3.47 7.46 -35.62
C MET A 127 3.31 8.28 -36.92
N ARG A 128 2.67 7.73 -37.95
CA ARG A 128 2.33 8.43 -39.19
C ARG A 128 1.17 9.43 -39.03
N TYR A 129 0.35 9.28 -37.98
CA TYR A 129 -0.81 10.15 -37.72
C TYR A 129 -0.47 11.23 -36.69
N THR A 130 0.37 10.92 -35.72
CA THR A 130 0.74 11.87 -34.66
C THR A 130 1.84 12.82 -35.10
N GLU A 131 1.91 13.99 -34.47
CA GLU A 131 2.93 15.01 -34.69
C GLU A 131 3.54 15.45 -33.35
N ALA A 132 4.82 15.79 -33.37
CA ALA A 132 5.55 16.13 -32.15
C ALA A 132 6.53 17.30 -32.37
N LYS A 133 6.86 17.99 -31.29
CA LYS A 133 7.95 18.97 -31.14
C LYS A 133 8.40 19.02 -29.70
N MET A 134 9.54 19.64 -29.42
CA MET A 134 10.03 19.80 -28.03
C MET A 134 9.11 20.72 -27.22
N SER A 135 9.00 20.46 -25.92
CA SER A 135 8.39 21.37 -24.95
C SER A 135 9.38 22.47 -24.54
N PRO A 136 8.91 23.58 -23.92
CA PRO A 136 9.79 24.57 -23.32
C PRO A 136 10.75 23.97 -22.27
N MET A 137 10.30 23.01 -21.47
CA MET A 137 11.14 22.33 -20.48
C MET A 137 12.29 21.54 -21.13
N ALA A 138 12.07 20.90 -22.28
CA ALA A 138 13.12 20.20 -23.00
C ALA A 138 14.22 21.14 -23.50
N THR A 139 13.88 22.41 -23.81
CA THR A 139 14.91 23.39 -24.22
C THR A 139 15.84 23.78 -23.07
N GLU A 140 15.36 23.74 -21.82
CA GLU A 140 16.23 23.95 -20.64
C GLU A 140 17.19 22.75 -20.40
N ILE A 141 16.80 21.55 -20.80
CA ILE A 141 17.68 20.38 -20.72
C ILE A 141 18.79 20.44 -21.79
N LEU A 142 18.51 21.05 -22.95
CA LEU A 142 19.44 21.16 -24.07
C LEU A 142 20.19 22.50 -24.10
N ARG A 143 19.94 23.37 -23.15
CA ARG A 143 20.52 24.70 -23.06
C ARG A 143 22.04 24.65 -23.06
N ASP A 144 22.67 25.48 -23.87
CA ASP A 144 24.13 25.60 -24.00
C ASP A 144 24.85 24.35 -24.61
N LEU A 145 24.13 23.41 -25.23
CA LEU A 145 24.72 22.20 -25.83
C LEU A 145 25.76 22.55 -26.92
N GLU A 146 25.54 23.64 -27.70
CA GLU A 146 26.41 24.11 -28.77
C GLU A 146 27.71 24.76 -28.25
N LYS A 147 27.86 24.94 -26.94
CA LYS A 147 29.01 25.60 -26.30
C LYS A 147 30.00 24.62 -25.68
N GLU A 148 30.11 23.41 -26.23
CA GLU A 148 31.05 22.36 -25.79
C GLU A 148 30.96 22.01 -24.29
N THR A 149 29.75 22.16 -23.73
CA THR A 149 29.49 22.04 -22.28
C THR A 149 29.55 20.59 -21.79
N VAL A 150 29.43 19.62 -22.68
CA VAL A 150 29.40 18.17 -22.38
C VAL A 150 30.38 17.42 -23.27
N ASN A 151 30.66 16.17 -22.90
CA ASN A 151 31.48 15.28 -23.73
C ASN A 151 30.64 14.68 -24.86
N TRP A 152 31.31 14.36 -25.94
CA TRP A 152 30.77 13.76 -27.15
C TRP A 152 31.37 12.38 -27.38
N ARG A 153 30.56 11.45 -27.80
CA ARG A 153 31.00 10.10 -28.17
C ARG A 153 30.57 9.77 -29.61
N PRO A 154 31.23 8.84 -30.27
CA PRO A 154 30.75 8.34 -31.57
C PRO A 154 29.34 7.72 -31.42
N ASN A 155 28.49 7.83 -32.43
CA ASN A 155 27.27 7.07 -32.55
C ASN A 155 27.58 5.57 -32.79
N TYR A 156 26.56 4.74 -32.99
CA TYR A 156 26.68 3.29 -33.11
C TYR A 156 27.57 2.82 -34.31
N ASP A 157 27.66 3.60 -35.38
CA ASP A 157 28.46 3.27 -36.61
C ASP A 157 29.71 4.14 -36.76
N GLY A 158 29.99 5.05 -35.85
CA GLY A 158 31.10 5.98 -35.87
C GLY A 158 31.01 7.12 -36.89
N SER A 159 29.92 7.22 -37.65
CA SER A 159 29.72 8.24 -38.68
C SER A 159 29.41 9.63 -38.12
N LEU A 160 28.79 9.69 -36.96
CA LEU A 160 28.36 10.92 -36.29
C LEU A 160 28.78 10.91 -34.82
N LYS A 161 28.62 12.04 -34.15
CA LYS A 161 28.79 12.18 -32.70
C LYS A 161 27.45 12.46 -32.01
N GLU A 162 27.28 11.87 -30.87
CA GLU A 162 26.16 12.16 -29.95
C GLU A 162 26.68 12.63 -28.59
N PRO A 163 25.92 13.48 -27.85
CA PRO A 163 26.33 13.88 -26.53
C PRO A 163 26.26 12.72 -25.54
N GLU A 164 27.23 12.60 -24.66
CA GLU A 164 27.28 11.58 -23.63
C GLU A 164 26.15 11.79 -22.61
N VAL A 165 25.95 13.05 -22.23
CA VAL A 165 24.83 13.56 -21.41
C VAL A 165 24.40 14.91 -21.94
N LEU A 166 23.22 15.38 -21.57
CA LEU A 166 22.75 16.74 -21.89
C LEU A 166 23.14 17.74 -20.77
N PRO A 167 23.35 19.02 -21.11
CA PRO A 167 23.76 20.07 -20.16
C PRO A 167 22.61 20.54 -19.24
N ALA A 168 21.71 19.66 -18.89
CA ALA A 168 20.46 19.92 -18.21
C ALA A 168 20.51 21.07 -17.18
N ALA A 169 19.69 22.10 -17.38
CA ALA A 169 19.58 23.22 -16.44
C ALA A 169 18.60 22.96 -15.28
N VAL A 170 17.89 21.83 -15.33
CA VAL A 170 16.95 21.36 -14.30
C VAL A 170 17.29 19.95 -13.84
N PRO A 171 17.04 19.56 -12.58
CA PRO A 171 17.30 18.22 -12.08
C PRO A 171 16.22 17.25 -12.57
N ASN A 172 16.22 16.95 -13.86
CA ASN A 172 15.15 16.19 -14.53
C ASN A 172 14.90 14.82 -13.92
N ILE A 173 15.94 14.19 -13.33
CA ILE A 173 15.79 12.91 -12.63
C ILE A 173 14.79 12.97 -11.47
N LEU A 174 14.75 14.06 -10.72
CA LEU A 174 13.78 14.30 -9.66
C LEU A 174 12.52 14.99 -10.20
N LEU A 175 12.65 15.83 -11.22
CA LEU A 175 11.54 16.59 -11.78
C LEU A 175 10.46 15.70 -12.40
N ASN A 176 10.85 14.72 -13.20
CA ASN A 176 9.95 13.79 -13.88
C ASN A 176 10.00 12.37 -13.32
N GLY A 177 11.00 12.07 -12.50
CA GLY A 177 11.22 10.71 -12.04
C GLY A 177 11.58 9.74 -13.18
N THR A 178 11.66 8.46 -12.85
CA THR A 178 11.91 7.41 -13.84
C THR A 178 11.49 6.05 -13.32
N LEU A 179 11.20 5.13 -14.22
CA LEU A 179 11.05 3.69 -13.95
C LEU A 179 11.93 2.93 -14.94
N GLY A 180 12.77 2.04 -14.46
CA GLY A 180 13.61 1.20 -15.29
C GLY A 180 13.87 -0.16 -14.68
N ILE A 181 13.82 -1.20 -15.51
CA ILE A 181 14.10 -2.58 -15.10
C ILE A 181 15.33 -3.03 -15.86
N ALA A 182 16.40 -3.31 -15.13
CA ALA A 182 17.64 -3.84 -15.65
C ALA A 182 17.84 -5.30 -15.22
N VAL A 183 18.95 -5.89 -15.59
CA VAL A 183 19.32 -7.23 -15.11
C VAL A 183 19.84 -7.10 -13.68
N GLY A 184 19.19 -7.79 -12.74
CA GLY A 184 19.58 -7.80 -11.32
C GLY A 184 19.29 -6.53 -10.54
N MET A 185 18.77 -5.46 -11.16
CA MET A 185 18.40 -4.22 -10.49
C MET A 185 17.29 -3.46 -11.21
N ALA A 186 16.63 -2.57 -10.48
CA ALA A 186 15.61 -1.70 -11.04
C ALA A 186 15.76 -0.29 -10.46
N THR A 187 15.23 0.70 -11.14
CA THR A 187 15.09 2.06 -10.62
C THR A 187 13.62 2.47 -10.62
N ASN A 188 13.19 3.18 -9.57
CA ASN A 188 11.86 3.75 -9.47
C ASN A 188 11.93 5.04 -8.65
N ILE A 189 12.07 6.16 -9.35
CA ILE A 189 12.21 7.50 -8.76
C ILE A 189 10.93 8.26 -9.03
N PRO A 190 10.29 8.85 -7.99
CA PRO A 190 9.07 9.64 -8.17
C PRO A 190 9.37 11.03 -8.74
N PRO A 191 8.39 11.67 -9.40
CA PRO A 191 8.47 13.07 -9.80
C PRO A 191 8.26 14.02 -8.62
N HIS A 192 8.74 15.28 -8.76
CA HIS A 192 8.65 16.33 -7.74
C HIS A 192 8.25 17.67 -8.33
N ASN A 193 7.78 18.58 -7.49
CA ASN A 193 7.45 19.95 -7.87
C ASN A 193 8.71 20.77 -8.18
N LEU A 194 8.69 21.52 -9.29
CA LEU A 194 9.84 22.30 -9.76
C LEU A 194 10.24 23.39 -8.76
N GLY A 195 9.27 24.14 -8.24
CA GLY A 195 9.54 25.24 -7.28
C GLY A 195 10.16 24.70 -5.99
N GLU A 196 9.70 23.56 -5.49
CA GLU A 196 10.28 22.90 -4.31
C GLU A 196 11.73 22.46 -4.56
N LEU A 197 12.01 21.87 -5.73
CA LEU A 197 13.37 21.48 -6.12
C LEU A 197 14.29 22.68 -6.27
N CYS A 198 13.83 23.78 -6.88
CA CYS A 198 14.61 25.01 -7.04
C CYS A 198 14.98 25.62 -5.68
N ARG A 199 14.04 25.67 -4.75
CA ARG A 199 14.30 26.19 -3.39
C ARG A 199 15.26 25.29 -2.62
N ALA A 200 15.11 23.98 -2.71
CA ALA A 200 16.03 23.02 -2.09
C ALA A 200 17.44 23.11 -2.66
N LEU A 201 17.59 23.26 -3.98
CA LEU A 201 18.90 23.47 -4.63
C LEU A 201 19.55 24.78 -4.17
N ASN A 202 18.80 25.87 -4.08
CA ASN A 202 19.31 27.14 -3.58
C ASN A 202 19.80 27.03 -2.15
N HIS A 203 19.06 26.35 -1.29
CA HIS A 203 19.46 26.08 0.09
C HIS A 203 20.72 25.21 0.17
N LEU A 204 20.81 24.15 -0.61
CA LEU A 204 21.99 23.27 -0.64
C LEU A 204 23.26 23.96 -1.18
N ILE A 205 23.10 24.95 -2.09
CA ILE A 205 24.22 25.80 -2.57
C ILE A 205 24.69 26.73 -1.45
N GLU A 206 23.80 27.24 -0.61
CA GLU A 206 24.13 28.10 0.51
C GLU A 206 24.69 27.32 1.70
N GLU A 207 24.12 26.17 2.00
CA GLU A 207 24.48 25.29 3.12
C GLU A 207 24.78 23.86 2.61
N PRO A 208 26.00 23.59 2.15
CA PRO A 208 26.37 22.28 1.61
C PRO A 208 26.24 21.12 2.60
N ASP A 209 26.30 21.40 3.90
CA ASP A 209 26.18 20.41 4.96
C ASP A 209 24.72 20.12 5.35
N ALA A 210 23.73 20.77 4.72
CA ALA A 210 22.31 20.55 4.97
C ALA A 210 21.95 19.05 4.94
N THR A 211 21.14 18.59 5.88
CA THR A 211 20.68 17.21 5.97
C THR A 211 19.51 16.95 5.02
N VAL A 212 19.15 15.67 4.81
CA VAL A 212 17.94 15.32 4.05
C VAL A 212 16.68 15.87 4.74
N GLU A 213 16.66 15.94 6.06
CA GLU A 213 15.54 16.49 6.83
C GLU A 213 15.38 18.00 6.60
N ASP A 214 16.48 18.75 6.52
CA ASP A 214 16.47 20.19 6.17
C ASP A 214 15.91 20.40 4.75
N LEU A 215 16.36 19.58 3.79
CA LEU A 215 15.86 19.63 2.41
C LEU A 215 14.38 19.29 2.32
N MET A 216 13.85 18.42 3.18
CA MET A 216 12.42 18.14 3.30
C MET A 216 11.61 19.30 3.93
N GLY A 217 12.25 20.34 4.40
CA GLY A 217 11.62 21.63 4.70
C GLY A 217 11.14 22.34 3.43
N PHE A 218 11.81 22.12 2.30
CA PHE A 218 11.46 22.68 0.98
C PHE A 218 10.73 21.68 0.09
N ILE A 219 11.15 20.40 0.09
CA ILE A 219 10.55 19.31 -0.69
C ILE A 219 9.62 18.52 0.23
N SER A 220 8.32 18.77 0.12
CA SER A 220 7.31 18.13 0.98
C SER A 220 7.20 16.62 0.73
N GLY A 221 7.48 16.16 -0.49
CA GLY A 221 7.39 14.78 -0.94
C GLY A 221 7.26 14.69 -2.47
N PRO A 222 6.92 13.53 -3.02
CA PRO A 222 6.67 13.37 -4.44
C PRO A 222 5.49 14.24 -4.90
N ASP A 223 5.52 14.67 -6.16
CA ASP A 223 4.44 15.43 -6.78
C ASP A 223 4.01 14.74 -8.08
N PHE A 224 3.02 13.85 -7.96
CA PHE A 224 2.54 13.03 -9.07
C PHE A 224 1.66 13.83 -10.04
N PRO A 225 1.74 13.58 -11.35
CA PRO A 225 0.96 14.31 -12.38
C PRO A 225 -0.56 14.22 -12.16
N GLY A 226 -1.06 13.07 -11.68
CA GLY A 226 -2.47 12.88 -11.35
C GLY A 226 -2.90 13.38 -9.96
N GLY A 227 -2.00 14.02 -9.20
CA GLY A 227 -2.26 14.43 -7.83
C GLY A 227 -2.21 13.28 -6.83
N ALA A 228 -3.33 12.98 -6.16
CA ALA A 228 -3.44 12.01 -5.09
C ALA A 228 -2.92 12.49 -3.71
N ILE A 229 -2.93 11.62 -2.71
CA ILE A 229 -2.52 11.89 -1.33
C ILE A 229 -1.40 10.92 -0.96
N ALA A 230 -0.23 11.43 -0.60
CA ALA A 230 0.88 10.65 -0.04
C ALA A 230 0.83 10.72 1.49
N PHE A 231 1.06 9.59 2.15
CA PHE A 231 0.97 9.47 3.61
C PHE A 231 2.32 9.21 4.25
N ASN A 232 2.42 9.59 5.53
CA ASN A 232 3.52 9.29 6.44
C ASN A 232 4.85 9.99 6.09
N LYS A 233 5.04 11.17 6.67
CA LYS A 233 6.29 11.95 6.51
C LYS A 233 7.54 11.16 6.97
N THR A 234 7.41 10.25 7.93
CA THR A 234 8.53 9.43 8.41
C THR A 234 8.99 8.42 7.35
N ASP A 235 8.05 7.78 6.64
CA ASP A 235 8.40 6.85 5.56
C ASP A 235 9.04 7.59 4.37
N LEU A 236 8.56 8.82 4.10
CA LEU A 236 9.19 9.71 3.10
C LEU A 236 10.61 10.06 3.48
N LEU A 237 10.86 10.46 4.74
CA LEU A 237 12.20 10.77 5.23
C LEU A 237 13.13 9.54 5.10
N HIS A 238 12.65 8.37 5.50
CA HIS A 238 13.41 7.13 5.35
C HIS A 238 13.75 6.85 3.88
N ALA A 239 12.76 6.96 2.98
CA ALA A 239 12.95 6.73 1.56
C ALA A 239 13.95 7.71 0.92
N TYR A 240 13.89 8.99 1.28
CA TYR A 240 14.80 10.01 0.77
C TYR A 240 16.21 9.89 1.35
N THR A 241 16.36 9.44 2.59
CA THR A 241 17.66 9.24 3.23
C THR A 241 18.38 8.02 2.68
N THR A 242 17.68 6.91 2.52
CA THR A 242 18.27 5.63 2.11
C THR A 242 18.23 5.39 0.60
N GLY A 243 17.45 6.16 -0.15
CA GLY A 243 17.13 5.91 -1.55
C GLY A 243 16.16 4.75 -1.78
N ARG A 244 15.60 4.14 -0.71
CA ARG A 244 14.67 3.01 -0.76
C ARG A 244 13.60 3.12 0.30
N GLY A 245 12.37 2.74 -0.05
CA GLY A 245 11.24 2.75 0.89
C GLY A 245 9.91 2.59 0.20
N GLY A 246 8.85 2.37 0.97
CA GLY A 246 7.48 2.33 0.48
C GLY A 246 6.67 3.48 1.08
N VAL A 247 5.96 4.22 0.25
CA VAL A 247 5.10 5.32 0.66
C VAL A 247 3.69 5.05 0.16
N VAL A 248 2.72 5.04 1.06
CA VAL A 248 1.32 4.83 0.71
C VAL A 248 0.79 6.05 -0.03
N VAL A 249 0.19 5.82 -1.19
CA VAL A 249 -0.44 6.83 -2.04
C VAL A 249 -1.89 6.43 -2.25
N ARG A 250 -2.80 7.36 -2.00
CA ARG A 250 -4.26 7.14 -2.10
C ARG A 250 -4.86 8.15 -3.06
N GLY A 251 -5.72 7.67 -3.97
CA GLY A 251 -6.54 8.54 -4.81
C GLY A 251 -7.52 9.36 -3.99
N ASN A 252 -7.87 10.55 -4.47
CA ASN A 252 -8.89 11.38 -3.85
C ASN A 252 -10.27 10.77 -4.09
N ALA A 253 -10.97 10.45 -3.02
CA ALA A 253 -12.33 9.94 -3.06
C ALA A 253 -13.19 10.69 -2.02
N GLU A 254 -14.36 11.14 -2.46
CA GLU A 254 -15.30 11.90 -1.64
C GLU A 254 -16.65 11.19 -1.60
N ILE A 255 -17.28 11.18 -0.43
CA ILE A 255 -18.65 10.69 -0.26
C ILE A 255 -19.59 11.86 -0.43
N VAL A 256 -20.46 11.77 -1.44
CA VAL A 256 -21.44 12.81 -1.78
C VAL A 256 -22.84 12.26 -1.54
N GLU A 257 -23.65 13.01 -0.81
CA GLU A 257 -25.07 12.70 -0.60
C GLU A 257 -25.92 13.24 -1.75
N GLY A 258 -26.72 12.37 -2.36
CA GLY A 258 -27.65 12.72 -3.45
C GLY A 258 -28.99 13.26 -2.94
N LYS A 259 -29.78 13.86 -3.85
CA LYS A 259 -31.06 14.54 -3.52
C LYS A 259 -32.14 13.65 -2.86
N LYS A 260 -31.98 12.32 -2.86
CA LYS A 260 -32.93 11.35 -2.31
C LYS A 260 -32.36 10.59 -1.09
N GLY A 261 -31.29 11.05 -0.45
CA GLY A 261 -30.59 10.30 0.61
C GLY A 261 -29.77 9.12 0.08
N ASP A 262 -29.59 8.99 -1.23
CA ASP A 262 -28.66 8.04 -1.84
C ASP A 262 -27.25 8.60 -1.74
N PHE A 263 -26.26 7.75 -1.47
CA PHE A 263 -24.86 8.14 -1.42
C PHE A 263 -24.13 7.72 -2.69
N GLN A 264 -23.14 8.53 -3.06
CA GLN A 264 -22.18 8.23 -4.13
C GLN A 264 -20.76 8.41 -3.59
N ILE A 265 -19.84 7.56 -4.04
CA ILE A 265 -18.41 7.77 -3.87
C ILE A 265 -17.87 8.29 -5.20
N ILE A 266 -17.29 9.49 -5.18
CA ILE A 266 -16.70 10.13 -6.36
C ILE A 266 -15.17 10.09 -6.22
N VAL A 267 -14.51 9.36 -7.13
CA VAL A 267 -13.04 9.32 -7.19
C VAL A 267 -12.58 10.34 -8.22
N THR A 268 -11.77 11.32 -7.77
CA THR A 268 -11.28 12.42 -8.59
C THR A 268 -9.79 12.33 -8.93
N SER A 269 -9.07 11.42 -8.32
CA SER A 269 -7.69 11.09 -8.70
C SER A 269 -7.39 9.62 -8.38
N ILE A 270 -6.42 9.05 -9.07
CA ILE A 270 -5.92 7.69 -8.84
C ILE A 270 -4.41 7.73 -8.58
N PRO A 271 -3.82 6.75 -7.89
CA PRO A 271 -2.39 6.68 -7.67
C PRO A 271 -1.61 6.66 -8.99
N TYR A 272 -0.40 7.19 -8.94
CA TYR A 272 0.47 7.31 -10.10
C TYR A 272 0.76 5.94 -10.76
N ARG A 273 0.64 5.89 -12.08
CA ARG A 273 0.80 4.68 -12.92
C ARG A 273 -0.29 3.63 -12.76
N VAL A 274 -1.37 3.90 -12.08
CA VAL A 274 -2.55 3.04 -12.06
C VAL A 274 -3.32 3.24 -13.37
N ASN A 275 -3.69 2.14 -14.03
CA ASN A 275 -4.58 2.16 -15.18
C ASN A 275 -6.02 2.34 -14.70
N LYS A 276 -6.73 3.37 -15.19
CA LYS A 276 -8.09 3.70 -14.77
C LYS A 276 -9.11 2.64 -15.19
N ALA A 277 -8.99 2.12 -16.39
CA ALA A 277 -9.91 1.07 -16.90
C ALA A 277 -9.76 -0.23 -16.11
N ASP A 278 -8.52 -0.67 -15.83
CA ASP A 278 -8.24 -1.85 -15.01
C ASP A 278 -8.78 -1.68 -13.58
N LEU A 279 -8.65 -0.49 -13.01
CA LEU A 279 -9.22 -0.17 -11.70
C LEU A 279 -10.73 -0.31 -11.69
N ILE A 280 -11.42 0.25 -12.70
CA ILE A 280 -12.87 0.16 -12.84
C ILE A 280 -13.32 -1.31 -13.01
N MET A 281 -12.64 -2.07 -13.87
CA MET A 281 -12.90 -3.50 -14.04
C MET A 281 -12.72 -4.26 -12.73
N ARG A 282 -11.65 -3.98 -11.99
CA ARG A 282 -11.41 -4.62 -10.69
C ARG A 282 -12.51 -4.34 -9.67
N ILE A 283 -13.02 -3.12 -9.61
CA ILE A 283 -14.17 -2.76 -8.76
C ILE A 283 -15.42 -3.57 -9.19
N ALA A 284 -15.70 -3.63 -10.49
CA ALA A 284 -16.83 -4.39 -11.03
C ALA A 284 -16.73 -5.90 -10.71
N ASP A 285 -15.53 -6.48 -10.80
CA ASP A 285 -15.29 -7.88 -10.46
C ASP A 285 -15.55 -8.16 -8.97
N LEU A 286 -15.07 -7.30 -8.07
CA LEU A 286 -15.34 -7.44 -6.64
C LEU A 286 -16.84 -7.39 -6.31
N VAL A 287 -17.61 -6.58 -7.03
CA VAL A 287 -19.09 -6.55 -6.90
C VAL A 287 -19.72 -7.83 -7.45
N ARG A 288 -19.28 -8.32 -8.62
CA ARG A 288 -19.76 -9.54 -9.23
C ARG A 288 -19.49 -10.78 -8.37
N GLU A 289 -18.29 -10.83 -7.78
CA GLU A 289 -17.88 -11.89 -6.86
C GLU A 289 -18.53 -11.77 -5.46
N LYS A 290 -19.38 -10.76 -5.24
CA LYS A 290 -20.02 -10.47 -3.93
C LYS A 290 -19.03 -10.25 -2.79
N LYS A 291 -17.84 -9.81 -3.11
CA LYS A 291 -16.82 -9.41 -2.11
C LYS A 291 -17.04 -8.01 -1.58
N ILE A 292 -17.67 -7.14 -2.38
CA ILE A 292 -18.16 -5.83 -1.96
C ILE A 292 -19.67 -5.81 -2.10
N GLU A 293 -20.35 -5.57 -1.01
CA GLU A 293 -21.77 -5.29 -0.96
C GLU A 293 -22.02 -3.78 -0.88
N GLY A 294 -23.22 -3.35 -1.26
CA GLY A 294 -23.62 -1.94 -1.14
C GLY A 294 -23.39 -1.09 -2.40
N ILE A 295 -22.68 -1.55 -3.43
CA ILE A 295 -22.56 -0.85 -4.72
C ILE A 295 -23.77 -1.21 -5.60
N LYS A 296 -24.41 -0.17 -6.15
CA LYS A 296 -25.55 -0.26 -7.08
C LYS A 296 -25.12 -0.07 -8.54
N GLY A 297 -24.21 0.87 -8.78
CA GLY A 297 -23.73 1.22 -10.12
C GLY A 297 -22.32 1.77 -10.09
N LEU A 298 -21.65 1.64 -11.23
CA LEU A 298 -20.29 2.16 -11.45
C LEU A 298 -20.27 2.84 -12.81
N ARG A 299 -19.87 4.10 -12.87
CA ARG A 299 -19.78 4.89 -14.09
C ARG A 299 -18.45 5.63 -14.15
N ASP A 300 -17.88 5.64 -15.33
CA ASP A 300 -16.77 6.53 -15.66
C ASP A 300 -17.34 7.79 -16.31
N GLU A 301 -17.24 8.89 -15.63
CA GLU A 301 -17.67 10.24 -16.06
C GLU A 301 -16.47 11.13 -16.38
N SER A 302 -15.27 10.54 -16.52
CA SER A 302 -14.03 11.25 -16.79
C SER A 302 -14.07 11.92 -18.17
N THR A 303 -13.55 13.14 -18.20
CA THR A 303 -13.30 13.88 -19.44
C THR A 303 -11.83 14.26 -19.50
N LYS A 304 -11.48 15.51 -19.31
CA LYS A 304 -10.10 15.97 -19.07
C LYS A 304 -9.66 15.59 -17.65
N ASP A 305 -10.59 15.68 -16.70
CA ASP A 305 -10.35 15.35 -15.30
C ASP A 305 -10.96 13.97 -14.96
N ILE A 306 -10.31 13.24 -14.08
CA ILE A 306 -10.79 11.94 -13.62
C ILE A 306 -12.03 12.14 -12.77
N ARG A 307 -13.10 11.39 -13.11
CA ARG A 307 -14.33 11.33 -12.33
C ARG A 307 -14.96 9.95 -12.44
N ILE A 308 -14.70 9.09 -11.47
CA ILE A 308 -15.33 7.77 -11.37
C ILE A 308 -16.45 7.87 -10.32
N ALA A 309 -17.70 7.64 -10.73
CA ALA A 309 -18.86 7.70 -9.86
C ALA A 309 -19.30 6.27 -9.48
N ILE A 310 -19.34 5.99 -8.18
CA ILE A 310 -19.75 4.72 -7.59
C ILE A 310 -21.06 4.96 -6.82
N ASP A 311 -22.19 4.53 -7.39
CA ASP A 311 -23.50 4.67 -6.76
C ASP A 311 -23.70 3.59 -5.70
N LEU A 312 -24.16 3.99 -4.51
CA LEU A 312 -24.43 3.07 -3.42
C LEU A 312 -25.90 2.66 -3.36
N LYS A 313 -26.19 1.48 -2.84
CA LYS A 313 -27.56 1.02 -2.56
C LYS A 313 -28.10 1.77 -1.34
N ALA A 314 -29.44 1.93 -1.26
CA ALA A 314 -30.09 2.45 -0.08
C ALA A 314 -29.73 1.60 1.15
N GLY A 315 -29.34 2.28 2.24
CA GLY A 315 -28.90 1.62 3.49
C GLY A 315 -27.45 1.12 3.50
N ALA A 316 -26.70 1.27 2.40
CA ALA A 316 -25.27 0.98 2.42
C ALA A 316 -24.51 1.99 3.31
N GLN A 317 -23.47 1.53 3.96
CA GLN A 317 -22.57 2.38 4.75
C GLN A 317 -21.44 2.91 3.85
N PRO A 318 -21.41 4.19 3.44
CA PRO A 318 -20.47 4.70 2.43
C PRO A 318 -19.01 4.54 2.85
N GLN A 319 -18.71 4.83 4.13
CA GLN A 319 -17.34 4.73 4.65
C GLN A 319 -16.81 3.29 4.65
N LYS A 320 -17.67 2.32 4.96
CA LYS A 320 -17.32 0.89 4.89
C LYS A 320 -16.97 0.47 3.46
N VAL A 321 -17.81 0.86 2.49
CA VAL A 321 -17.55 0.57 1.08
C VAL A 321 -16.25 1.21 0.62
N LEU A 322 -16.03 2.49 0.97
CA LEU A 322 -14.80 3.21 0.63
C LEU A 322 -13.55 2.56 1.25
N ASN A 323 -13.60 2.16 2.51
CA ASN A 323 -12.50 1.47 3.18
C ASN A 323 -12.19 0.12 2.51
N TYR A 324 -13.23 -0.60 2.07
CA TYR A 324 -13.06 -1.85 1.35
C TYR A 324 -12.39 -1.63 -0.02
N LEU A 325 -12.79 -0.57 -0.73
CA LEU A 325 -12.17 -0.17 -2.00
C LEU A 325 -10.69 0.15 -1.83
N TYR A 326 -10.30 0.92 -0.81
CA TYR A 326 -8.90 1.20 -0.50
C TYR A 326 -8.09 -0.09 -0.25
N LYS A 327 -8.64 -1.05 0.46
CA LYS A 327 -7.93 -2.28 0.80
C LYS A 327 -7.78 -3.27 -0.35
N HIS A 328 -8.72 -3.31 -1.30
CA HIS A 328 -8.82 -4.37 -2.29
C HIS A 328 -8.66 -3.90 -3.74
N THR A 329 -8.42 -2.61 -3.94
CA THR A 329 -8.22 -2.01 -5.27
C THR A 329 -7.02 -1.05 -5.25
N ALA A 330 -6.56 -0.69 -6.43
CA ALA A 330 -5.46 0.26 -6.59
C ALA A 330 -5.86 1.74 -6.39
N ILE A 331 -7.03 2.04 -5.77
CA ILE A 331 -7.33 3.40 -5.28
C ILE A 331 -6.36 3.80 -4.16
N GLU A 332 -5.84 2.83 -3.41
CA GLU A 332 -4.71 2.98 -2.51
C GLU A 332 -3.63 1.99 -2.92
N ASP A 333 -2.41 2.46 -3.09
CA ASP A 333 -1.26 1.64 -3.47
C ASP A 333 0.00 2.16 -2.78
N THR A 334 1.05 1.34 -2.73
CA THR A 334 2.34 1.74 -2.17
C THR A 334 3.32 2.05 -3.28
N PHE A 335 3.76 3.30 -3.36
CA PHE A 335 4.85 3.67 -4.25
C PHE A 335 6.19 3.26 -3.64
N HIS A 336 6.88 2.33 -4.28
CA HIS A 336 8.17 1.82 -3.83
C HIS A 336 9.31 2.64 -4.43
N PHE A 337 9.99 3.41 -3.60
CA PHE A 337 11.20 4.13 -3.97
C PHE A 337 12.36 3.16 -4.17
N ASN A 338 13.09 3.35 -5.25
CA ASN A 338 14.37 2.71 -5.51
C ASN A 338 15.21 3.65 -6.38
N MET A 339 15.98 4.53 -5.74
CA MET A 339 16.66 5.66 -6.37
C MET A 339 18.02 5.22 -6.92
N VAL A 340 18.00 4.26 -7.86
CA VAL A 340 19.20 3.75 -8.53
C VAL A 340 19.44 4.54 -9.80
N VAL A 341 20.62 5.11 -9.93
CA VAL A 341 21.07 5.95 -11.06
C VAL A 341 22.48 5.60 -11.46
N LEU A 342 22.90 6.03 -12.65
CA LEU A 342 24.29 5.93 -13.10
C LEU A 342 25.06 7.19 -12.68
N VAL A 343 26.12 7.00 -11.90
CA VAL A 343 27.13 8.02 -11.59
C VAL A 343 28.42 7.60 -12.28
N ASP A 344 28.87 8.39 -13.25
CA ASP A 344 30.04 8.08 -14.08
C ASP A 344 30.00 6.65 -14.67
N GLY A 345 28.80 6.21 -15.11
CA GLY A 345 28.58 4.90 -15.70
C GLY A 345 28.40 3.74 -14.70
N VAL A 346 28.54 3.99 -13.38
CA VAL A 346 28.39 2.97 -12.33
C VAL A 346 27.03 3.11 -11.66
N PRO A 347 26.21 2.03 -11.54
CA PRO A 347 24.94 2.08 -10.87
C PRO A 347 25.09 2.24 -9.35
N GLN A 348 24.43 3.25 -8.79
CA GLN A 348 24.47 3.56 -7.37
C GLN A 348 23.06 3.87 -6.87
N THR A 349 22.75 3.48 -5.61
CA THR A 349 21.55 3.95 -4.90
C THR A 349 21.91 5.24 -4.18
N LEU A 350 21.23 6.33 -4.52
CA LEU A 350 21.53 7.64 -3.96
C LEU A 350 20.39 8.14 -3.06
N SER A 351 20.75 8.95 -2.05
CA SER A 351 19.81 9.75 -1.27
C SER A 351 19.28 10.94 -2.08
N LEU A 352 18.22 11.59 -1.61
CA LEU A 352 17.76 12.86 -2.19
C LEU A 352 18.86 13.91 -2.24
N LYS A 353 19.61 14.09 -1.13
CA LYS A 353 20.74 15.01 -1.04
C LYS A 353 21.81 14.69 -2.10
N SER A 354 22.23 13.43 -2.18
CA SER A 354 23.29 13.02 -3.11
C SER A 354 22.92 13.23 -4.57
N ILE A 355 21.65 13.05 -4.94
CA ILE A 355 21.19 13.37 -6.31
C ILE A 355 21.28 14.88 -6.59
N LEU A 356 20.89 15.72 -5.64
CA LEU A 356 20.98 17.17 -5.80
C LEU A 356 22.45 17.65 -5.83
N GLU A 357 23.33 17.04 -5.05
CA GLU A 357 24.79 17.32 -5.07
C GLU A 357 25.41 16.98 -6.44
N GLU A 358 25.12 15.80 -6.99
CA GLU A 358 25.59 15.41 -8.31
C GLU A 358 25.05 16.32 -9.43
N PHE A 359 23.79 16.80 -9.29
CA PHE A 359 23.24 17.80 -10.20
C PHE A 359 23.99 19.14 -10.09
N ILE A 360 24.25 19.65 -8.88
CA ILE A 360 25.02 20.89 -8.68
C ILE A 360 26.44 20.74 -9.27
N LYS A 361 27.09 19.62 -9.05
CA LYS A 361 28.41 19.29 -9.61
C LYS A 361 28.37 19.32 -11.14
N HIS A 362 27.36 18.72 -11.74
CA HIS A 362 27.16 18.77 -13.20
C HIS A 362 26.94 20.20 -13.70
N ARG A 363 26.09 20.98 -13.04
CA ARG A 363 25.85 22.39 -13.40
C ARG A 363 27.11 23.24 -13.31
N ARG A 364 27.93 23.02 -12.29
CA ARG A 364 29.24 23.72 -12.18
C ARG A 364 30.12 23.44 -13.39
N GLU A 365 30.21 22.20 -13.80
CA GLU A 365 31.02 21.83 -14.96
C GLU A 365 30.45 22.46 -16.27
N VAL A 366 29.13 22.42 -16.45
CA VAL A 366 28.46 23.02 -17.59
C VAL A 366 28.72 24.53 -17.64
N VAL A 367 28.55 25.24 -16.52
CA VAL A 367 28.78 26.70 -16.44
C VAL A 367 30.26 27.00 -16.68
N ARG A 368 31.18 26.22 -16.09
CA ARG A 368 32.61 26.38 -16.33
C ARG A 368 32.99 26.24 -17.79
N ARG A 369 32.55 25.17 -18.46
CA ARG A 369 32.85 24.92 -19.88
C ARG A 369 32.20 25.95 -20.78
N ARG A 370 30.96 26.34 -20.53
CA ARG A 370 30.28 27.41 -21.24
C ARG A 370 31.06 28.72 -21.13
N THR A 371 31.46 29.10 -19.93
CA THR A 371 32.22 30.32 -19.68
C THR A 371 33.57 30.30 -20.40
N LEU A 372 34.26 29.15 -20.38
CA LEU A 372 35.51 28.99 -21.11
C LEU A 372 35.33 29.10 -22.63
N TYR A 373 34.25 28.52 -23.17
CA TYR A 373 33.90 28.65 -24.59
C TYR A 373 33.63 30.11 -24.95
N ASP A 374 32.79 30.80 -24.17
CA ASP A 374 32.46 32.21 -24.37
C ASP A 374 33.70 33.09 -24.22
N LEU A 375 34.60 32.79 -23.26
CA LEU A 375 35.87 33.48 -23.10
C LEU A 375 36.77 33.30 -24.33
N THR A 376 36.93 32.08 -24.83
CA THR A 376 37.71 31.80 -26.01
C THR A 376 37.21 32.55 -27.24
N LYS A 377 35.86 32.56 -27.40
CA LYS A 377 35.24 33.31 -28.52
C LYS A 377 35.40 34.85 -28.36
N ALA A 378 35.30 35.36 -27.14
CA ALA A 378 35.55 36.76 -26.85
C ALA A 378 37.03 37.14 -27.15
N GLN A 379 38.00 36.30 -26.73
CA GLN A 379 39.43 36.51 -26.99
C GLN A 379 39.76 36.44 -28.50
N GLU A 380 39.18 35.46 -29.22
CA GLU A 380 39.30 35.38 -30.67
C GLU A 380 38.79 36.69 -31.35
N ARG A 381 37.66 37.24 -30.86
CA ARG A 381 37.08 38.48 -31.38
C ARG A 381 37.90 39.68 -30.98
N GLU A 382 38.37 39.79 -29.76
CA GLU A 382 39.28 40.83 -29.29
C GLU A 382 40.54 40.89 -30.17
N HIS A 383 41.15 39.75 -30.43
CA HIS A 383 42.35 39.65 -31.24
C HIS A 383 42.16 40.26 -32.63
N ILE A 384 40.97 39.98 -33.24
CA ILE A 384 40.65 40.56 -34.56
C ILE A 384 40.44 42.06 -34.43
N LEU A 385 39.70 42.54 -33.41
CA LEU A 385 39.41 43.95 -33.21
C LEU A 385 40.70 44.77 -32.94
N LEU A 386 41.60 44.23 -32.12
CA LEU A 386 42.91 44.85 -31.90
C LEU A 386 43.72 45.03 -33.20
N GLY A 387 43.66 44.04 -34.10
CA GLY A 387 44.25 44.12 -35.42
C GLY A 387 43.59 45.18 -36.28
N LEU A 388 42.26 45.27 -36.29
CA LEU A 388 41.49 46.25 -37.01
C LEU A 388 41.74 47.68 -36.50
N THR A 389 41.76 47.91 -35.18
CA THR A 389 42.07 49.21 -34.57
C THR A 389 43.46 49.67 -34.98
N LYS A 390 44.49 48.82 -34.81
CA LYS A 390 45.83 49.06 -35.25
C LYS A 390 45.95 49.37 -36.76
N ALA A 391 45.18 48.68 -37.61
CA ALA A 391 45.14 48.92 -39.03
C ALA A 391 44.50 50.26 -39.35
N LEU A 392 43.45 50.67 -38.62
CA LEU A 392 42.78 51.98 -38.78
C LEU A 392 43.65 53.15 -38.30
N ASP A 393 44.50 52.97 -37.31
CA ASP A 393 45.50 53.93 -36.84
C ASP A 393 46.57 54.22 -37.92
N HIS A 394 46.92 53.22 -38.75
CA HIS A 394 47.91 53.28 -39.81
C HIS A 394 47.30 53.09 -41.22
N ILE A 395 46.09 53.54 -41.41
CA ILE A 395 45.25 53.18 -42.57
C ILE A 395 45.88 53.55 -43.91
N ASP A 396 46.49 54.65 -44.02
CA ASP A 396 47.11 55.12 -45.26
C ASP A 396 48.30 54.26 -45.72
N GLU A 397 49.07 53.82 -44.69
CA GLU A 397 50.21 52.90 -44.94
C GLU A 397 49.71 51.47 -45.28
N VAL A 398 48.69 51.04 -44.64
CA VAL A 398 48.06 49.71 -44.88
C VAL A 398 47.49 49.70 -46.30
N ILE A 399 46.72 50.70 -46.72
CA ILE A 399 46.18 50.83 -48.08
C ILE A 399 47.33 50.90 -49.14
N LYS A 400 48.36 51.63 -48.84
CA LYS A 400 49.52 51.75 -49.76
C LYS A 400 50.21 50.39 -49.90
N THR A 401 50.34 49.62 -48.83
CA THR A 401 50.96 48.29 -48.83
C THR A 401 50.11 47.30 -49.61
N ILE A 402 48.80 47.29 -49.41
CA ILE A 402 47.85 46.41 -50.11
C ILE A 402 47.89 46.70 -51.64
N ARG A 403 47.87 48.03 -52.04
CA ARG A 403 47.90 48.42 -53.42
C ARG A 403 49.24 48.15 -54.14
N ALA A 404 50.35 48.04 -53.40
CA ALA A 404 51.66 47.74 -53.92
C ALA A 404 51.90 46.20 -54.06
N SER A 405 51.04 45.37 -53.52
CA SER A 405 51.11 43.94 -53.56
C SER A 405 50.57 43.39 -54.88
N LYS A 406 51.11 42.28 -55.34
CA LYS A 406 50.74 41.61 -56.59
C LYS A 406 49.40 40.95 -56.62
N ASP A 407 49.07 40.36 -55.54
CA ASP A 407 47.82 39.58 -55.27
C ASP A 407 47.48 39.59 -53.79
N VAL A 408 46.38 38.90 -53.43
CA VAL A 408 45.88 38.82 -52.04
C VAL A 408 46.84 38.06 -51.12
N PRO A 409 47.44 36.88 -51.50
CA PRO A 409 48.47 36.19 -50.72
C PRO A 409 49.72 37.07 -50.48
N ASP A 410 50.20 37.86 -51.49
CA ASP A 410 51.31 38.76 -51.33
C ASP A 410 50.98 39.94 -50.40
N ALA A 411 49.78 40.47 -50.52
CA ALA A 411 49.28 41.52 -49.61
C ALA A 411 49.21 41.00 -48.14
N HIS A 412 48.71 39.79 -47.95
CA HIS A 412 48.67 39.15 -46.63
C HIS A 412 50.08 39.03 -46.04
N THR A 413 51.04 38.47 -46.79
CA THR A 413 52.43 38.31 -46.36
C THR A 413 53.12 39.63 -46.04
N ASN A 414 52.83 40.72 -46.84
CA ASN A 414 53.40 42.02 -46.63
C ASN A 414 52.80 42.71 -45.39
N LEU A 415 51.52 42.55 -45.12
CA LEU A 415 50.86 43.06 -43.89
C LEU A 415 51.45 42.41 -42.65
N VAL A 416 51.60 41.07 -42.65
CA VAL A 416 52.21 40.31 -41.54
C VAL A 416 53.64 40.80 -41.28
N LYS A 417 54.49 40.87 -42.28
CA LYS A 417 55.90 41.27 -42.15
C LYS A 417 56.07 42.69 -41.72
N LYS A 418 55.35 43.68 -42.34
CA LYS A 418 55.53 45.09 -42.10
C LYS A 418 54.93 45.59 -40.80
N PHE A 419 53.67 45.12 -40.45
CA PHE A 419 52.92 45.66 -39.33
C PHE A 419 52.89 44.69 -38.15
N LYS A 420 53.50 43.48 -38.29
CA LYS A 420 53.48 42.37 -37.27
C LYS A 420 52.01 42.01 -36.90
N PHE A 421 51.15 41.95 -37.89
CA PHE A 421 49.80 41.34 -37.71
C PHE A 421 49.94 39.83 -37.65
N SER A 422 49.02 39.17 -36.95
CA SER A 422 48.87 37.73 -37.09
C SER A 422 48.17 37.38 -38.43
N ASP A 423 48.25 36.13 -38.83
CA ASP A 423 47.59 35.66 -40.05
C ASP A 423 46.10 35.96 -40.04
N ILE A 424 45.41 35.72 -38.88
CA ILE A 424 43.99 35.98 -38.68
C ILE A 424 43.69 37.50 -38.80
N GLN A 425 44.53 38.33 -38.20
CA GLN A 425 44.38 39.79 -38.30
C GLN A 425 44.57 40.30 -39.71
N ALA A 426 45.58 39.84 -40.40
CA ALA A 426 45.85 40.20 -41.79
C ALA A 426 44.71 39.78 -42.73
N GLN A 427 44.13 38.59 -42.52
CA GLN A 427 42.96 38.13 -43.24
C GLN A 427 41.75 39.06 -43.01
N ALA A 428 41.45 39.37 -41.75
CA ALA A 428 40.34 40.23 -41.36
C ALA A 428 40.48 41.69 -41.90
N ILE A 429 41.73 42.17 -42.02
CA ILE A 429 42.00 43.50 -42.61
C ILE A 429 41.75 43.45 -44.13
N LEU A 430 42.13 42.40 -44.84
CA LEU A 430 41.92 42.22 -46.27
C LEU A 430 40.42 42.06 -46.63
N GLU A 431 39.65 41.46 -45.75
CA GLU A 431 38.20 41.30 -45.89
C GLU A 431 37.38 42.53 -45.44
N MET A 432 38.07 43.57 -44.92
CA MET A 432 37.41 44.74 -44.41
C MET A 432 36.77 45.57 -45.55
N ARG A 433 35.49 45.92 -45.38
CA ARG A 433 34.77 46.74 -46.34
C ARG A 433 35.24 48.16 -46.26
N LEU A 434 35.36 48.86 -47.41
CA LEU A 434 35.76 50.26 -47.47
C LEU A 434 34.85 51.20 -46.67
N SER A 435 33.61 50.89 -46.49
CA SER A 435 32.67 51.65 -45.64
C SER A 435 33.11 51.75 -44.17
N ARG A 436 33.94 50.79 -43.66
CA ARG A 436 34.49 50.82 -42.30
C ARG A 436 35.59 51.87 -42.08
N LEU A 437 36.08 52.47 -43.09
CA LEU A 437 37.07 53.57 -43.03
C LEU A 437 36.49 54.91 -42.55
N ALA A 438 35.17 55.03 -42.49
CA ALA A 438 34.51 56.27 -42.03
C ALA A 438 34.68 56.45 -40.51
N ASN A 439 34.88 57.66 -40.04
CA ASN A 439 35.14 57.98 -38.64
C ASN A 439 34.06 57.39 -37.68
N LEU A 440 32.81 57.38 -38.14
CA LEU A 440 31.70 56.80 -37.36
C LEU A 440 31.83 55.26 -37.15
N GLU A 441 32.32 54.56 -38.15
CA GLU A 441 32.56 53.11 -38.12
C GLU A 441 33.81 52.73 -37.28
N ARG A 442 34.85 53.59 -37.30
CA ARG A 442 36.01 53.48 -36.42
C ARG A 442 35.61 53.51 -34.95
N LYS A 443 34.76 54.48 -34.56
CA LYS A 443 34.24 54.53 -33.17
C LYS A 443 33.47 53.27 -32.81
N LYS A 444 32.72 52.67 -33.70
CA LYS A 444 32.01 51.43 -33.45
C LYS A 444 32.98 50.27 -33.17
N VAL A 445 34.09 50.18 -33.85
CA VAL A 445 35.14 49.15 -33.61
C VAL A 445 35.79 49.37 -32.25
N GLU A 446 36.05 50.64 -31.86
CA GLU A 446 36.63 50.95 -30.56
C GLU A 446 35.65 50.65 -29.42
N ASP A 447 34.34 51.04 -29.58
CA ASP A 447 33.28 50.75 -28.60
C ASP A 447 33.08 49.21 -28.47
N GLU A 448 33.04 48.42 -29.58
CA GLU A 448 32.95 46.96 -29.56
C GLU A 448 34.17 46.34 -28.86
N LEU A 449 35.38 46.89 -29.10
CA LEU A 449 36.58 46.36 -28.43
C LEU A 449 36.49 46.59 -26.90
N ALA A 450 36.06 47.75 -26.45
CA ALA A 450 35.90 48.04 -25.03
C ALA A 450 34.83 47.13 -24.38
N GLU A 451 33.71 46.86 -25.05
CA GLU A 451 32.69 45.91 -24.58
C GLU A 451 33.21 44.49 -24.47
N ILE A 452 33.97 44.02 -25.49
CA ILE A 452 34.55 42.69 -25.46
C ILE A 452 35.61 42.58 -24.38
N GLN A 453 36.47 43.57 -24.17
CA GLN A 453 37.45 43.55 -23.07
C GLN A 453 36.79 43.51 -21.69
N LYS A 454 35.70 44.25 -21.50
CA LYS A 454 34.90 44.17 -20.30
C LYS A 454 34.32 42.78 -20.08
N LEU A 455 33.75 42.16 -21.14
CA LEU A 455 33.20 40.82 -21.11
C LEU A 455 34.29 39.77 -20.76
N ILE A 456 35.48 39.88 -21.35
CA ILE A 456 36.65 38.99 -21.05
C ILE A 456 36.97 39.08 -19.55
N ALA A 457 37.11 40.28 -18.98
CA ALA A 457 37.39 40.47 -17.59
C ALA A 457 36.29 39.87 -16.68
N GLU A 458 35.02 40.00 -17.05
CA GLU A 458 33.89 39.40 -16.32
C GLU A 458 33.95 37.85 -16.36
N LEU A 459 34.22 37.27 -17.53
CA LEU A 459 34.33 35.82 -17.74
C LEU A 459 35.54 35.21 -17.00
N GLU A 460 36.69 35.88 -17.05
CA GLU A 460 37.91 35.48 -16.29
C GLU A 460 37.66 35.54 -14.77
N ALA A 461 37.01 36.61 -14.28
CA ALA A 461 36.66 36.74 -12.88
C ALA A 461 35.61 35.68 -12.44
N LEU A 462 34.75 35.23 -13.34
CA LEU A 462 33.81 34.15 -13.08
C LEU A 462 34.54 32.79 -12.98
N LEU A 463 35.46 32.50 -13.90
CA LEU A 463 36.27 31.28 -13.88
C LEU A 463 37.18 31.18 -12.65
N ALA A 464 37.69 32.32 -12.18
CA ALA A 464 38.56 32.38 -11.02
C ALA A 464 37.85 32.17 -9.66
N SER A 465 36.50 32.22 -9.63
CA SER A 465 35.75 32.18 -8.36
C SER A 465 34.59 31.19 -8.40
N GLU A 466 34.72 30.10 -7.63
CA GLU A 466 33.65 29.11 -7.45
C GLU A 466 32.36 29.73 -6.91
N LYS A 467 32.50 30.70 -5.97
CA LYS A 467 31.35 31.41 -5.41
C LYS A 467 30.57 32.19 -6.47
N LYS A 468 31.29 32.79 -7.43
CA LYS A 468 30.60 33.50 -8.55
C LYS A 468 29.89 32.50 -9.48
N MET A 469 30.51 31.36 -9.77
CA MET A 469 29.88 30.30 -10.56
C MET A 469 28.61 29.78 -9.92
N LEU A 470 28.64 29.50 -8.60
CA LEU A 470 27.44 29.11 -7.84
C LEU A 470 26.37 30.21 -7.85
N GLY A 471 26.78 31.48 -7.82
CA GLY A 471 25.87 32.62 -7.95
C GLY A 471 25.14 32.65 -9.32
N VAL A 472 25.85 32.34 -10.41
CA VAL A 472 25.23 32.19 -11.73
C VAL A 472 24.21 31.03 -11.73
N ILE A 473 24.58 29.89 -11.19
CA ILE A 473 23.67 28.71 -11.10
C ILE A 473 22.40 29.07 -10.32
N LYS A 474 22.52 29.77 -9.18
CA LYS A 474 21.38 30.26 -8.40
C LYS A 474 20.46 31.18 -9.22
N THR A 475 21.06 32.12 -9.96
CA THR A 475 20.28 33.03 -10.79
C THR A 475 19.50 32.28 -11.89
N GLU A 476 20.14 31.29 -12.51
CA GLU A 476 19.49 30.45 -13.53
C GLU A 476 18.38 29.61 -12.96
N ILE A 477 18.55 28.99 -11.78
CA ILE A 477 17.54 28.22 -11.06
C ILE A 477 16.33 29.11 -10.72
N ASN A 478 16.56 30.31 -10.21
CA ASN A 478 15.49 31.26 -9.87
C ASN A 478 14.72 31.73 -11.10
N ASP A 479 15.40 31.94 -12.23
CA ASP A 479 14.76 32.30 -13.48
C ASP A 479 13.90 31.15 -14.03
N ILE A 480 14.35 29.90 -13.89
CA ILE A 480 13.58 28.71 -14.26
C ILE A 480 12.35 28.58 -13.36
N GLU A 481 12.49 28.73 -12.02
CA GLU A 481 11.36 28.72 -11.09
C GLU A 481 10.33 29.78 -11.46
N LYS A 482 10.76 31.00 -11.77
CA LYS A 482 9.88 32.11 -12.17
C LYS A 482 9.11 31.83 -13.48
N ARG A 483 9.75 31.16 -14.44
CA ARG A 483 9.14 30.91 -15.76
C ARG A 483 8.24 29.69 -15.80
N TYR A 484 8.56 28.65 -15.04
CA TYR A 484 7.94 27.32 -15.14
C TYR A 484 7.41 26.77 -13.82
N GLY A 485 7.58 27.48 -12.70
CA GLY A 485 7.04 27.07 -11.40
C GLY A 485 5.52 27.05 -11.41
N ASP A 486 4.97 26.01 -10.81
CA ASP A 486 3.54 25.78 -10.67
C ASP A 486 3.19 25.22 -9.29
N ASP A 487 1.89 25.15 -8.99
CA ASP A 487 1.41 24.61 -7.72
C ASP A 487 1.56 23.10 -7.64
N ARG A 488 1.77 22.61 -6.42
CA ARG A 488 1.81 21.19 -6.12
C ARG A 488 0.45 20.53 -6.36
N LEU A 489 0.46 19.37 -7.00
CA LEU A 489 -0.73 18.57 -7.29
C LEU A 489 -1.00 17.52 -6.19
N THR A 490 0.02 16.87 -5.68
CA THR A 490 -0.09 15.81 -4.65
C THR A 490 -0.14 16.41 -3.26
N LYS A 491 -1.14 16.03 -2.46
CA LYS A 491 -1.22 16.40 -1.04
C LYS A 491 -0.34 15.45 -0.21
N VAL A 492 0.42 15.98 0.74
CA VAL A 492 1.25 15.17 1.65
C VAL A 492 0.72 15.26 3.07
N MET A 493 0.36 14.14 3.65
CA MET A 493 -0.17 14.03 5.00
C MET A 493 0.94 13.64 5.99
N LYS A 494 0.96 14.28 7.16
CA LYS A 494 1.98 14.00 8.19
C LYS A 494 1.86 12.61 8.82
N GLY A 495 0.62 12.13 9.00
CA GLY A 495 0.31 10.83 9.62
C GLY A 495 0.30 9.68 8.62
N ALA A 496 0.37 8.45 9.15
CA ALA A 496 0.17 7.25 8.35
C ALA A 496 -1.26 7.20 7.80
N ALA A 497 -1.46 6.54 6.65
CA ALA A 497 -2.78 6.14 6.21
C ALA A 497 -3.39 5.28 7.33
N GLY A 498 -4.62 5.59 7.77
CA GLY A 498 -5.28 4.81 8.83
C GLY A 498 -5.24 3.32 8.47
N VAL A 499 -4.74 2.49 9.38
CA VAL A 499 -4.72 1.04 9.16
C VAL A 499 -6.17 0.58 9.12
N ILE A 500 -6.63 0.16 7.95
CA ILE A 500 -7.97 -0.39 7.77
C ILE A 500 -7.95 -1.84 8.28
N ASN A 501 -8.41 -2.03 9.52
CA ASN A 501 -8.58 -3.37 10.08
C ASN A 501 -9.75 -4.09 9.41
N VAL A 502 -9.74 -5.43 9.43
CA VAL A 502 -10.88 -6.22 8.91
C VAL A 502 -12.14 -5.92 9.73
N GLU A 503 -12.00 -5.61 11.00
CA GLU A 503 -13.09 -5.18 11.90
C GLU A 503 -13.78 -3.92 11.40
N ASP A 504 -13.04 -2.93 10.88
CA ASP A 504 -13.59 -1.66 10.37
C ASP A 504 -14.45 -1.85 9.10
N LEU A 505 -14.31 -3.01 8.44
CA LEU A 505 -15.07 -3.38 7.25
C LEU A 505 -16.35 -4.16 7.55
N VAL A 506 -16.54 -4.62 8.80
CA VAL A 506 -17.72 -5.38 9.23
C VAL A 506 -18.62 -4.47 10.07
N ALA A 507 -19.93 -4.48 9.82
CA ALA A 507 -20.86 -3.75 10.64
C ALA A 507 -20.88 -4.34 12.05
N ASP A 508 -20.84 -3.47 13.08
CA ASP A 508 -21.03 -3.88 14.46
C ASP A 508 -22.53 -3.97 14.74
N GLU A 509 -23.06 -5.18 14.67
CA GLU A 509 -24.48 -5.48 14.87
C GLU A 509 -24.64 -6.74 15.72
N GLU A 510 -25.77 -6.85 16.42
CA GLU A 510 -26.08 -8.08 17.15
C GLU A 510 -26.46 -9.19 16.21
N GLN A 511 -25.85 -10.35 16.38
CA GLN A 511 -26.18 -11.57 15.67
C GLN A 511 -26.23 -12.78 16.60
N VAL A 512 -26.98 -13.78 16.17
CA VAL A 512 -27.16 -15.03 16.90
C VAL A 512 -26.20 -16.07 16.38
N LEU A 513 -25.35 -16.61 17.28
CA LEU A 513 -24.56 -17.82 17.02
C LEU A 513 -25.40 -19.05 17.29
N VAL A 514 -25.40 -19.98 16.37
CA VAL A 514 -26.03 -21.29 16.50
C VAL A 514 -24.97 -22.35 16.32
N LEU A 515 -24.78 -23.24 17.31
CA LEU A 515 -23.88 -24.39 17.24
C LEU A 515 -24.66 -25.67 17.51
N THR A 516 -24.41 -26.71 16.72
CA THR A 516 -25.06 -28.02 16.86
C THR A 516 -24.15 -29.06 17.51
N ALA A 517 -24.73 -30.13 18.04
CA ALA A 517 -24.01 -31.27 18.60
C ALA A 517 -23.11 -31.97 17.56
N GLY A 518 -23.50 -31.93 16.28
CA GLY A 518 -22.70 -32.43 15.16
C GLY A 518 -21.53 -31.51 14.79
N GLY A 519 -21.36 -30.38 15.51
CA GLY A 519 -20.26 -29.43 15.26
C GLY A 519 -20.49 -28.51 14.07
N TYR A 520 -21.73 -28.23 13.66
CA TYR A 520 -22.04 -27.21 12.65
C TYR A 520 -22.30 -25.88 13.31
N VAL A 521 -21.77 -24.81 12.73
CA VAL A 521 -21.86 -23.44 13.27
C VAL A 521 -22.29 -22.48 12.18
N LYS A 522 -23.12 -21.50 12.56
CA LYS A 522 -23.51 -20.35 11.76
C LYS A 522 -23.80 -19.15 12.63
N ARG A 523 -23.81 -17.97 12.01
CA ARG A 523 -24.38 -16.74 12.56
C ARG A 523 -25.61 -16.33 11.77
N THR A 524 -26.62 -15.79 12.42
CA THR A 524 -27.91 -15.44 11.83
C THR A 524 -28.39 -14.11 12.42
N ASN A 525 -29.14 -13.31 11.64
CA ASN A 525 -29.75 -12.10 12.14
C ASN A 525 -30.81 -12.43 13.21
N PRO A 526 -30.83 -11.76 14.38
CA PRO A 526 -31.84 -11.94 15.42
C PRO A 526 -33.27 -11.81 14.91
N ASP A 527 -33.52 -10.98 13.91
CA ASP A 527 -34.85 -10.77 13.32
C ASP A 527 -35.45 -12.04 12.71
N GLU A 528 -34.63 -13.01 12.29
CA GLU A 528 -35.13 -14.29 11.77
C GLU A 528 -35.73 -15.20 12.89
N PHE A 529 -35.51 -14.85 14.17
CA PHE A 529 -36.06 -15.56 15.33
C PHE A 529 -37.23 -14.81 16.02
N ARG A 530 -37.73 -13.72 15.43
CA ARG A 530 -38.88 -12.97 15.99
C ARG A 530 -40.12 -13.83 16.17
N LYS A 531 -40.85 -13.57 17.29
CA LYS A 531 -42.03 -14.30 17.71
C LYS A 531 -43.15 -14.34 16.65
N GLN A 532 -43.65 -15.53 16.32
CA GLN A 532 -44.91 -15.72 15.61
C GLN A 532 -46.08 -15.59 16.59
N LYS A 533 -47.15 -14.88 16.16
CA LYS A 533 -48.36 -14.77 16.97
C LYS A 533 -49.03 -16.15 17.16
N ARG A 534 -49.77 -16.37 18.25
CA ARG A 534 -50.56 -17.58 18.56
C ARG A 534 -51.28 -18.11 17.34
N GLY A 535 -51.10 -19.44 17.02
CA GLY A 535 -51.73 -20.14 15.93
C GLY A 535 -50.87 -20.38 14.68
N GLY A 536 -49.57 -19.99 14.72
CA GLY A 536 -48.61 -20.30 13.66
C GLY A 536 -48.16 -21.76 13.68
N VAL A 537 -47.98 -22.36 12.51
CA VAL A 537 -47.41 -23.70 12.36
C VAL A 537 -45.94 -23.60 12.82
N GLY A 538 -45.51 -24.43 13.79
CA GLY A 538 -44.15 -24.50 14.27
C GLY A 538 -43.15 -24.63 13.13
N VAL A 539 -42.18 -23.73 13.03
CA VAL A 539 -41.20 -23.72 11.96
C VAL A 539 -40.03 -24.61 12.35
N ILE A 540 -39.61 -25.50 11.44
CA ILE A 540 -38.39 -26.32 11.58
C ILE A 540 -37.16 -25.39 11.60
N ASP A 541 -36.38 -25.45 12.68
CA ASP A 541 -35.29 -24.52 12.95
C ASP A 541 -33.98 -24.83 12.18
N LEU A 542 -33.84 -26.05 11.71
CA LEU A 542 -32.64 -26.52 11.00
C LEU A 542 -32.99 -27.75 10.15
N ASP A 543 -32.55 -27.76 8.90
CA ASP A 543 -32.55 -28.95 8.06
C ASP A 543 -31.32 -29.82 8.47
N THR A 544 -31.44 -30.49 9.64
CA THR A 544 -30.41 -31.37 10.16
C THR A 544 -30.77 -32.82 9.89
N LYS A 545 -29.75 -33.69 9.77
CA LYS A 545 -29.96 -35.14 9.82
C LYS A 545 -30.65 -35.50 11.14
N GLU A 546 -31.45 -36.56 11.17
CA GLU A 546 -32.33 -36.98 12.26
C GLU A 546 -31.67 -37.04 13.67
N GLU A 547 -30.32 -36.95 13.77
CA GLU A 547 -29.55 -37.06 15.02
C GLU A 547 -28.81 -35.80 15.44
N ASP A 548 -28.88 -34.66 14.74
CA ASP A 548 -28.18 -33.42 15.08
C ASP A 548 -29.13 -32.38 15.70
N PHE A 549 -28.68 -31.66 16.74
CA PHE A 549 -29.51 -30.71 17.48
C PHE A 549 -28.67 -29.52 17.98
N VAL A 550 -29.30 -28.38 18.19
CA VAL A 550 -28.64 -27.17 18.70
C VAL A 550 -28.19 -27.37 20.14
N THR A 551 -26.93 -27.09 20.41
CA THR A 551 -26.30 -27.14 21.74
C THR A 551 -26.01 -25.77 22.31
N THR A 552 -25.80 -24.76 21.46
CA THR A 552 -25.51 -23.38 21.87
C THR A 552 -26.25 -22.40 21.01
N PHE A 553 -26.91 -21.46 21.68
CA PHE A 553 -27.60 -20.33 21.10
C PHE A 553 -27.13 -19.09 21.86
N LEU A 554 -26.44 -18.15 21.19
CA LEU A 554 -25.78 -17.03 21.82
C LEU A 554 -25.94 -15.77 20.98
N THR A 555 -26.55 -14.74 21.57
CA THR A 555 -26.65 -13.43 20.93
C THR A 555 -25.45 -12.56 21.34
N THR A 556 -24.71 -12.04 20.37
CA THR A 556 -23.59 -11.14 20.63
C THR A 556 -23.25 -10.28 19.40
N SER A 557 -22.43 -9.23 19.61
CA SER A 557 -21.94 -8.37 18.54
C SER A 557 -21.06 -9.14 17.55
N THR A 558 -21.14 -8.78 16.26
CA THR A 558 -20.25 -9.28 15.18
C THR A 558 -18.77 -9.09 15.50
N HIS A 559 -18.41 -8.09 16.27
CA HIS A 559 -17.02 -7.78 16.66
C HIS A 559 -16.55 -8.54 17.92
N SER A 560 -17.43 -9.33 18.57
CA SER A 560 -17.04 -10.08 19.77
C SER A 560 -16.03 -11.17 19.46
N ASP A 561 -15.05 -11.32 20.34
CA ASP A 561 -14.19 -12.51 20.39
C ASP A 561 -15.00 -13.66 21.02
N LEU A 562 -15.06 -14.79 20.33
CA LEU A 562 -15.73 -15.99 20.82
C LEU A 562 -14.67 -16.98 21.31
N LEU A 563 -14.77 -17.37 22.58
CA LEU A 563 -13.95 -18.45 23.15
C LEU A 563 -14.71 -19.76 23.11
N PHE A 564 -14.17 -20.73 22.38
CA PHE A 564 -14.71 -22.09 22.26
C PHE A 564 -13.94 -23.01 23.20
N PHE A 565 -14.60 -23.54 24.20
CA PHE A 565 -14.04 -24.50 25.13
C PHE A 565 -14.41 -25.91 24.72
N THR A 566 -13.47 -26.85 24.86
CA THR A 566 -13.67 -28.24 24.43
C THR A 566 -13.58 -29.22 25.59
N ASN A 567 -14.19 -30.40 25.41
CA ASN A 567 -14.23 -31.44 26.40
C ASN A 567 -12.83 -31.94 26.85
N VAL A 568 -11.80 -31.71 26.04
CA VAL A 568 -10.41 -32.02 26.37
C VAL A 568 -9.69 -30.90 27.14
N GLY A 569 -10.40 -29.84 27.54
CA GLY A 569 -9.85 -28.74 28.34
C GLY A 569 -8.99 -27.75 27.57
N LYS A 570 -9.23 -27.59 26.29
CA LYS A 570 -8.62 -26.55 25.44
C LYS A 570 -9.61 -25.39 25.19
N ALA A 571 -9.05 -24.24 24.91
CA ALA A 571 -9.82 -23.06 24.48
C ALA A 571 -9.24 -22.54 23.16
N TYR A 572 -10.13 -22.15 22.25
CA TYR A 572 -9.82 -21.56 20.92
C TYR A 572 -10.53 -20.23 20.80
N SER A 573 -9.95 -19.29 20.06
CA SER A 573 -10.58 -17.99 19.81
C SER A 573 -10.88 -17.80 18.33
N LEU A 574 -12.06 -17.20 18.06
CA LEU A 574 -12.51 -16.81 16.72
C LEU A 574 -13.39 -15.57 16.85
N LYS A 575 -13.32 -14.66 15.87
CA LYS A 575 -14.23 -13.52 15.80
C LYS A 575 -15.61 -13.95 15.33
N MET A 576 -16.68 -13.35 15.88
CA MET A 576 -18.06 -13.64 15.45
C MET A 576 -18.25 -13.43 13.94
N TYR A 577 -17.67 -12.35 13.37
CA TYR A 577 -17.77 -12.07 11.93
C TYR A 577 -17.06 -13.08 11.02
N GLU A 578 -16.17 -13.90 11.53
CA GLU A 578 -15.47 -14.95 10.76
C GLU A 578 -16.35 -16.19 10.55
N LEU A 579 -17.41 -16.32 11.34
CA LEU A 579 -18.38 -17.41 11.18
C LEU A 579 -19.28 -17.19 9.97
N PRO A 580 -19.72 -18.27 9.28
CA PRO A 580 -20.55 -18.13 8.10
C PRO A 580 -21.92 -17.60 8.47
N GLU A 581 -22.37 -16.62 7.70
CA GLU A 581 -23.76 -16.15 7.79
C GLU A 581 -24.71 -17.14 7.11
N GLY A 582 -25.83 -17.40 7.73
CA GLY A 582 -26.82 -18.32 7.20
C GLY A 582 -28.25 -17.95 7.64
N LYS A 583 -29.21 -18.25 6.80
CA LYS A 583 -30.61 -18.15 7.14
C LYS A 583 -30.97 -19.17 8.24
N ARG A 584 -32.08 -18.95 8.94
CA ARG A 584 -32.57 -19.84 10.00
C ARG A 584 -32.61 -21.32 9.59
N SER A 585 -33.09 -21.66 8.41
CA SER A 585 -33.21 -23.02 7.90
C SER A 585 -31.89 -23.66 7.41
N THR A 586 -30.79 -22.92 7.28
CA THR A 586 -29.51 -23.49 6.77
C THR A 586 -28.76 -24.23 7.86
N LYS A 587 -28.08 -25.34 7.51
CA LYS A 587 -27.30 -26.17 8.42
C LYS A 587 -26.03 -25.49 8.97
N GLY A 588 -25.48 -24.46 8.26
CA GLY A 588 -24.19 -23.87 8.58
C GLY A 588 -23.01 -24.68 8.03
N LYS A 589 -21.80 -24.42 8.56
CA LYS A 589 -20.56 -25.11 8.18
C LYS A 589 -19.93 -25.79 9.37
N ALA A 590 -19.17 -26.87 9.14
CA ALA A 590 -18.50 -27.59 10.21
C ALA A 590 -17.46 -26.69 10.91
N ILE A 591 -17.45 -26.65 12.22
CA ILE A 591 -16.55 -25.82 13.05
C ILE A 591 -15.06 -26.14 12.79
N VAL A 592 -14.74 -27.36 12.40
CA VAL A 592 -13.38 -27.77 12.04
C VAL A 592 -12.80 -27.01 10.84
N ASN A 593 -13.64 -26.36 10.03
CA ASN A 593 -13.20 -25.49 8.95
C ASN A 593 -12.66 -24.14 9.45
N PHE A 594 -12.97 -23.77 10.68
CA PHE A 594 -12.59 -22.49 11.29
C PHE A 594 -11.60 -22.65 12.43
N LEU A 595 -11.67 -23.76 13.18
CA LEU A 595 -10.84 -24.08 14.33
C LEU A 595 -10.13 -25.43 14.15
N PRO A 596 -8.84 -25.53 14.51
CA PRO A 596 -8.06 -26.77 14.38
C PRO A 596 -8.40 -27.77 15.52
N ILE A 597 -9.66 -28.18 15.55
CA ILE A 597 -10.21 -29.12 16.56
C ILE A 597 -9.97 -30.57 16.07
N ALA A 598 -9.49 -31.42 16.94
CA ALA A 598 -9.31 -32.85 16.64
C ALA A 598 -10.66 -33.58 16.42
N PRO A 599 -10.74 -34.68 15.66
CA PRO A 599 -12.01 -35.35 15.35
C PRO A 599 -12.81 -35.82 16.57
N GLU A 600 -12.13 -36.13 17.66
CA GLU A 600 -12.76 -36.60 18.92
C GLU A 600 -13.06 -35.43 19.91
N GLU A 601 -12.60 -34.25 19.61
CA GLU A 601 -12.75 -33.07 20.45
C GLU A 601 -14.09 -32.37 20.14
N LYS A 602 -14.89 -32.10 21.20
CA LYS A 602 -16.21 -31.50 21.11
C LYS A 602 -16.24 -30.17 21.85
N VAL A 603 -16.89 -29.17 21.25
CA VAL A 603 -17.13 -27.90 21.91
C VAL A 603 -18.19 -28.10 23.01
N THR A 604 -17.89 -27.67 24.22
CA THR A 604 -18.77 -27.78 25.40
C THR A 604 -19.36 -26.43 25.81
N SER A 605 -18.65 -25.33 25.56
CA SER A 605 -19.12 -23.99 25.87
C SER A 605 -18.56 -22.98 24.88
N VAL A 606 -19.35 -21.93 24.57
CA VAL A 606 -18.94 -20.77 23.78
C VAL A 606 -19.24 -19.51 24.58
N LEU A 607 -18.24 -18.68 24.78
CA LEU A 607 -18.37 -17.46 25.56
C LEU A 607 -17.95 -16.24 24.75
N PRO A 608 -18.76 -15.15 24.73
CA PRO A 608 -18.39 -13.89 24.10
C PRO A 608 -17.48 -13.09 25.03
N MET A 609 -16.37 -12.61 24.50
CA MET A 609 -15.44 -11.72 25.19
C MET A 609 -15.53 -10.32 24.58
N ARG A 610 -15.72 -9.30 25.42
CA ARG A 610 -15.69 -7.90 24.99
C ARG A 610 -14.31 -7.30 25.20
N LYS A 611 -13.78 -6.53 24.22
CA LYS A 611 -12.43 -5.94 24.24
C LYS A 611 -12.11 -5.04 25.45
N ASN A 612 -13.12 -4.47 26.13
CA ASN A 612 -12.94 -3.44 27.16
C ASN A 612 -13.15 -3.94 28.58
N GLN A 613 -13.00 -5.24 28.84
CA GLN A 613 -13.09 -5.76 30.21
C GLN A 613 -11.81 -5.47 31.00
N LYS A 614 -11.94 -4.81 32.17
CA LYS A 614 -10.81 -4.55 33.06
C LYS A 614 -10.39 -5.84 33.78
N GLU A 615 -9.08 -5.97 34.05
CA GLU A 615 -8.56 -7.07 34.87
C GLU A 615 -9.21 -7.13 36.26
N GLY A 616 -9.54 -8.36 36.71
CA GLY A 616 -10.06 -8.62 38.07
C GLY A 616 -11.56 -8.37 38.26
N GLU A 617 -12.31 -7.92 37.25
CA GLU A 617 -13.76 -7.75 37.34
C GLU A 617 -14.53 -9.03 36.98
N LYS A 618 -14.05 -9.84 36.03
CA LYS A 618 -14.67 -11.07 35.59
C LYS A 618 -13.70 -12.25 35.61
N PHE A 619 -14.24 -13.42 35.96
CA PHE A 619 -13.49 -14.67 36.04
C PHE A 619 -14.12 -15.68 35.11
N LEU A 620 -13.29 -16.58 34.58
CA LEU A 620 -13.70 -17.79 33.89
C LEU A 620 -13.73 -18.94 34.88
N TYR A 621 -14.91 -19.53 35.07
CA TYR A 621 -15.10 -20.77 35.80
C TYR A 621 -15.22 -21.94 34.85
N MET A 622 -14.47 -22.98 35.12
CA MET A 622 -14.46 -24.22 34.34
C MET A 622 -14.80 -25.38 35.27
N VAL A 623 -15.68 -26.24 34.82
CA VAL A 623 -16.16 -27.36 35.62
C VAL A 623 -16.07 -28.66 34.87
N THR A 624 -15.56 -29.71 35.50
CA THR A 624 -15.36 -31.03 34.89
C THR A 624 -16.42 -32.04 35.34
N LYS A 625 -16.56 -33.06 34.54
CA LYS A 625 -17.50 -34.19 34.74
C LYS A 625 -17.29 -34.89 36.06
N GLN A 626 -16.06 -34.96 36.57
CA GLN A 626 -15.71 -35.61 37.84
C GLN A 626 -15.78 -34.64 39.04
N GLY A 627 -16.34 -33.42 38.86
CA GLY A 627 -16.63 -32.52 39.97
C GLY A 627 -15.46 -31.61 40.36
N VAL A 628 -14.48 -31.42 39.47
CA VAL A 628 -13.42 -30.46 39.65
C VAL A 628 -13.90 -29.11 39.13
N ALA A 629 -13.61 -28.02 39.86
CA ALA A 629 -13.91 -26.66 39.46
C ALA A 629 -12.63 -25.80 39.48
N LYS A 630 -12.54 -24.86 38.58
CA LYS A 630 -11.38 -23.98 38.41
C LYS A 630 -11.83 -22.57 38.13
N LYS A 631 -11.17 -21.59 38.75
CA LYS A 631 -11.37 -20.16 38.52
C LYS A 631 -10.09 -19.57 37.91
N VAL A 632 -10.22 -18.80 36.84
CA VAL A 632 -9.10 -18.13 36.15
C VAL A 632 -9.52 -16.71 35.85
N ASP A 633 -8.61 -15.75 35.89
CA ASP A 633 -8.89 -14.37 35.45
C ASP A 633 -9.24 -14.34 33.94
N ALA A 634 -10.36 -13.73 33.58
CA ALA A 634 -10.83 -13.66 32.20
C ALA A 634 -9.84 -12.91 31.29
N ALA A 635 -9.12 -11.92 31.82
CA ALA A 635 -8.10 -11.17 31.06
C ALA A 635 -6.99 -12.07 30.52
N SER A 636 -6.69 -13.20 31.18
CA SER A 636 -5.68 -14.16 30.68
C SER A 636 -6.08 -14.88 29.40
N PHE A 637 -7.31 -14.67 28.89
CA PHE A 637 -7.83 -15.27 27.65
C PHE A 637 -8.07 -14.24 26.53
N HIS A 638 -7.60 -12.99 26.65
CA HIS A 638 -7.73 -11.99 25.59
C HIS A 638 -6.89 -12.34 24.34
N ASP A 639 -5.71 -12.95 24.53
CA ASP A 639 -4.78 -13.28 23.44
C ASP A 639 -4.73 -14.78 23.11
N VAL A 640 -5.88 -15.42 23.06
CA VAL A 640 -5.95 -16.84 22.66
C VAL A 640 -5.72 -16.95 21.16
N ARG A 641 -4.65 -17.68 20.79
CA ARG A 641 -4.34 -17.94 19.37
C ARG A 641 -5.31 -18.94 18.76
N ARG A 642 -5.50 -18.87 17.44
CA ARG A 642 -6.28 -19.90 16.70
C ARG A 642 -5.81 -21.33 16.91
N SER A 643 -4.53 -21.54 17.17
CA SER A 643 -3.95 -22.87 17.46
C SER A 643 -4.46 -23.49 18.76
N GLY A 644 -5.20 -22.71 19.56
CA GLY A 644 -5.73 -23.12 20.85
C GLY A 644 -4.71 -23.08 21.97
N LEU A 645 -5.20 -23.13 23.20
CA LEU A 645 -4.39 -23.22 24.41
C LEU A 645 -5.05 -24.14 25.43
N ILE A 646 -4.27 -24.67 26.36
CA ILE A 646 -4.79 -25.45 27.49
C ILE A 646 -5.46 -24.47 28.45
N SER A 647 -6.78 -24.65 28.67
CA SER A 647 -7.58 -23.87 29.61
C SER A 647 -7.66 -24.52 30.99
N ILE A 648 -7.65 -25.85 31.07
CA ILE A 648 -7.61 -26.64 32.29
C ILE A 648 -6.86 -27.98 32.05
N LYS A 649 -6.00 -28.36 32.99
CA LYS A 649 -5.38 -29.67 32.96
C LYS A 649 -6.32 -30.70 33.55
N LEU A 650 -6.86 -31.60 32.73
CA LEU A 650 -7.81 -32.64 33.14
C LEU A 650 -7.12 -33.83 33.79
N GLY A 651 -7.81 -34.48 34.75
CA GLY A 651 -7.44 -35.79 35.28
C GLY A 651 -7.67 -36.89 34.24
N LYS A 652 -7.13 -38.10 34.53
CA LYS A 652 -7.30 -39.25 33.63
C LYS A 652 -8.79 -39.64 33.55
N GLY A 653 -9.34 -39.63 32.33
CA GLY A 653 -10.74 -39.98 32.07
C GLY A 653 -11.75 -38.90 32.50
N ASP A 654 -11.29 -37.69 32.80
CA ASP A 654 -12.19 -36.55 33.08
C ASP A 654 -12.41 -35.72 31.81
N GLU A 655 -13.49 -34.97 31.76
CA GLU A 655 -13.90 -34.12 30.66
C GLU A 655 -14.35 -32.75 31.17
N LEU A 656 -14.02 -31.67 30.47
CA LEU A 656 -14.62 -30.36 30.72
C LEU A 656 -16.07 -30.38 30.25
N ILE A 657 -17.01 -29.99 31.11
CA ILE A 657 -18.45 -29.97 30.78
C ILE A 657 -18.99 -28.59 30.58
N SER A 658 -18.43 -27.58 31.25
CA SER A 658 -18.90 -26.20 31.18
C SER A 658 -17.78 -25.23 31.47
N ALA A 659 -17.80 -24.09 30.75
CA ALA A 659 -17.06 -22.87 31.05
C ALA A 659 -18.05 -21.70 31.09
N MET A 660 -17.92 -20.80 32.06
CA MET A 660 -18.84 -19.70 32.31
C MET A 660 -18.11 -18.45 32.79
N LEU A 661 -18.66 -17.26 32.50
CA LEU A 661 -18.19 -15.99 33.03
C LEU A 661 -18.84 -15.71 34.37
N VAL A 662 -18.07 -15.34 35.38
CA VAL A 662 -18.49 -15.11 36.76
C VAL A 662 -17.97 -13.77 37.23
N GLU A 663 -18.83 -12.97 37.87
CA GLU A 663 -18.46 -11.69 38.48
C GLU A 663 -18.18 -11.88 39.97
N LYS A 664 -17.49 -10.89 40.53
CA LYS A 664 -17.22 -10.91 41.99
C LYS A 664 -18.52 -10.78 42.78
N GLY A 665 -18.76 -11.77 43.63
CA GLY A 665 -19.95 -11.84 44.49
C GLY A 665 -21.05 -12.77 43.99
N ASP A 666 -20.92 -13.36 42.81
CA ASP A 666 -21.81 -14.39 42.30
C ASP A 666 -21.65 -15.71 43.07
N GLU A 667 -22.58 -16.62 42.86
CA GLU A 667 -22.52 -17.96 43.41
C GLU A 667 -22.55 -19.02 42.26
N ILE A 668 -21.87 -20.12 42.50
CA ILE A 668 -21.76 -21.23 41.53
C ILE A 668 -22.77 -22.32 41.94
N PHE A 669 -23.55 -22.76 40.97
CA PHE A 669 -24.48 -23.87 41.10
C PHE A 669 -23.98 -25.07 40.30
N LEU A 670 -23.84 -26.22 40.94
CA LEU A 670 -23.45 -27.46 40.30
C LEU A 670 -24.51 -28.54 40.55
N SER A 671 -24.83 -29.36 39.56
CA SER A 671 -25.81 -30.45 39.66
C SER A 671 -25.31 -31.76 39.09
N THR A 672 -25.75 -32.89 39.70
CA THR A 672 -25.31 -34.23 39.32
C THR A 672 -26.40 -35.03 38.61
N SER A 673 -26.04 -36.05 37.88
CA SER A 673 -26.95 -36.99 37.20
C SER A 673 -27.92 -37.71 38.19
N LYS A 674 -27.51 -37.90 39.42
CA LYS A 674 -28.34 -38.49 40.47
C LYS A 674 -29.19 -37.48 41.23
N GLY A 675 -29.30 -36.23 40.74
CA GLY A 675 -30.18 -35.20 41.25
C GLY A 675 -29.72 -34.56 42.58
N GLN A 676 -28.40 -34.56 42.85
CA GLN A 676 -27.79 -33.74 43.91
C GLN A 676 -27.31 -32.39 43.34
N SER A 677 -27.29 -31.34 44.17
CA SER A 677 -26.75 -30.04 43.79
C SER A 677 -25.99 -29.41 44.95
N VAL A 678 -25.01 -28.54 44.59
CA VAL A 678 -24.29 -27.70 45.54
C VAL A 678 -24.30 -26.25 45.05
N ARG A 679 -24.52 -25.30 45.93
CA ARG A 679 -24.41 -23.86 45.69
C ARG A 679 -23.33 -23.31 46.61
N PHE A 680 -22.34 -22.60 46.10
CA PHE A 680 -21.23 -22.05 46.85
C PHE A 680 -20.78 -20.71 46.27
N LYS A 681 -20.10 -19.87 47.07
CA LYS A 681 -19.62 -18.56 46.62
C LYS A 681 -18.48 -18.70 45.65
N GLU A 682 -18.44 -17.78 44.64
CA GLU A 682 -17.31 -17.74 43.67
C GLU A 682 -15.96 -17.60 44.39
N SER A 683 -15.93 -16.88 45.54
CA SER A 683 -14.71 -16.64 46.33
C SER A 683 -14.16 -17.87 47.03
N ASP A 684 -14.92 -18.99 47.11
CA ASP A 684 -14.45 -20.25 47.69
C ASP A 684 -13.36 -20.92 46.84
N ILE A 685 -13.21 -20.47 45.59
CA ILE A 685 -12.12 -20.87 44.68
C ILE A 685 -11.25 -19.66 44.39
N ARG A 686 -9.96 -19.77 44.71
CA ARG A 686 -8.97 -18.72 44.36
C ARG A 686 -8.63 -18.75 42.86
N PRO A 687 -8.38 -17.61 42.21
CA PRO A 687 -7.90 -17.59 40.87
C PRO A 687 -6.62 -18.40 40.70
N MET A 688 -6.52 -19.16 39.61
CA MET A 688 -5.37 -20.04 39.28
C MET A 688 -4.86 -19.77 37.88
N GLY A 689 -3.63 -20.19 37.58
CA GLY A 689 -3.07 -20.12 36.25
C GLY A 689 -3.78 -21.04 35.24
N ARG A 690 -3.72 -20.70 33.95
CA ARG A 690 -4.42 -21.41 32.86
C ARG A 690 -4.16 -22.92 32.80
N ALA A 691 -2.94 -23.37 33.06
CA ALA A 691 -2.55 -24.78 33.00
C ALA A 691 -2.80 -25.57 34.32
N ALA A 692 -3.42 -24.95 35.33
CA ALA A 692 -3.72 -25.66 36.58
C ALA A 692 -4.88 -26.66 36.43
N GLY A 693 -4.91 -27.70 37.24
CA GLY A 693 -5.93 -28.76 37.24
C GLY A 693 -7.22 -28.46 38.00
N GLY A 694 -7.29 -27.33 38.72
CA GLY A 694 -8.45 -26.99 39.53
C GLY A 694 -8.48 -27.64 40.92
N VAL A 695 -9.61 -27.49 41.60
CA VAL A 695 -9.87 -28.03 42.94
C VAL A 695 -11.24 -28.73 42.98
N ARG A 696 -11.51 -29.55 43.99
CA ARG A 696 -12.82 -30.21 44.13
C ARG A 696 -13.93 -29.16 44.35
N GLY A 697 -14.86 -29.09 43.38
CA GLY A 697 -16.08 -28.26 43.48
C GLY A 697 -17.21 -28.99 44.21
N MET A 698 -17.40 -30.27 43.86
CA MET A 698 -18.42 -31.13 44.50
C MET A 698 -17.87 -32.55 44.74
N LYS A 699 -18.25 -33.18 45.83
CA LYS A 699 -17.98 -34.59 46.14
C LYS A 699 -19.08 -35.44 45.51
N LEU A 700 -18.71 -36.26 44.52
CA LEU A 700 -19.63 -37.17 43.83
C LEU A 700 -19.78 -38.48 44.54
N GLY A 701 -21.00 -39.06 44.54
CA GLY A 701 -21.27 -40.44 44.96
C GLY A 701 -20.74 -41.44 43.92
N SER A 702 -20.70 -42.72 44.28
CA SER A 702 -20.26 -43.80 43.38
C SER A 702 -21.09 -43.83 42.09
N GLY A 703 -20.46 -43.76 40.95
CA GLY A 703 -21.10 -43.76 39.63
C GLY A 703 -21.98 -42.53 39.33
N ASP A 704 -21.80 -41.41 40.06
CA ASP A 704 -22.41 -40.13 39.76
C ASP A 704 -21.48 -39.22 38.96
N ILE A 705 -22.01 -38.32 38.14
CA ILE A 705 -21.28 -37.40 37.31
C ILE A 705 -21.97 -35.99 37.40
N LEU A 706 -21.19 -34.94 37.23
CA LEU A 706 -21.74 -33.62 37.00
C LEU A 706 -22.38 -33.51 35.63
N VAL A 707 -23.57 -32.89 35.54
CA VAL A 707 -24.34 -32.70 34.31
C VAL A 707 -24.77 -31.23 34.07
N GLY A 708 -24.66 -30.41 35.10
CA GLY A 708 -25.00 -28.96 34.99
C GLY A 708 -24.09 -28.14 35.88
N ALA A 709 -23.70 -27.01 35.36
CA ALA A 709 -22.95 -25.97 36.06
C ALA A 709 -23.42 -24.61 35.55
N ASP A 710 -23.79 -23.70 36.45
CA ASP A 710 -24.29 -22.39 36.12
C ASP A 710 -24.02 -21.36 37.23
N VAL A 711 -24.27 -20.09 36.95
CA VAL A 711 -24.01 -18.92 37.81
C VAL A 711 -25.30 -18.39 38.35
N ILE A 712 -25.37 -18.18 39.66
CA ILE A 712 -26.42 -17.41 40.29
C ILE A 712 -25.86 -16.03 40.56
N PRO A 713 -26.38 -14.97 39.88
CA PRO A 713 -25.93 -13.59 40.07
C PRO A 713 -26.12 -13.10 41.48
N LYS A 714 -25.22 -12.25 41.99
CA LYS A 714 -25.27 -11.71 43.38
C LYS A 714 -26.57 -10.97 43.73
N ASN A 715 -27.31 -10.45 42.76
CA ASN A 715 -28.54 -9.69 42.93
C ASN A 715 -29.79 -10.51 42.54
N ALA A 716 -29.67 -11.83 42.44
CA ALA A 716 -30.71 -12.75 41.98
C ALA A 716 -31.87 -12.86 42.97
N LYS A 717 -32.88 -12.00 42.93
CA LYS A 717 -34.12 -12.10 43.73
C LYS A 717 -35.16 -12.99 43.06
N ASP A 718 -35.27 -13.00 41.76
CA ASP A 718 -36.29 -13.66 40.96
C ASP A 718 -35.74 -14.74 40.03
N PHE A 719 -34.70 -15.46 40.47
CA PHE A 719 -34.09 -16.56 39.72
C PHE A 719 -34.54 -17.92 40.23
N GLU A 720 -34.74 -18.84 39.31
CA GLU A 720 -35.06 -20.25 39.58
C GLU A 720 -34.07 -21.19 38.93
N VAL A 721 -33.94 -22.38 39.42
CA VAL A 721 -33.18 -23.46 38.81
C VAL A 721 -34.13 -24.36 38.03
N LEU A 722 -34.02 -24.34 36.70
CA LEU A 722 -34.68 -25.31 35.82
C LEU A 722 -33.88 -26.61 35.79
N VAL A 723 -34.54 -27.74 36.01
CA VAL A 723 -33.97 -29.07 35.91
C VAL A 723 -34.76 -29.95 34.96
N VAL A 724 -34.06 -30.65 34.06
CA VAL A 724 -34.68 -31.58 33.08
C VAL A 724 -34.02 -32.94 33.19
N SER A 725 -34.85 -34.00 33.22
CA SER A 725 -34.42 -35.40 33.34
C SER A 725 -34.51 -36.13 32.01
N ARG A 726 -33.80 -37.22 31.88
CA ARG A 726 -33.69 -38.08 30.68
C ARG A 726 -35.02 -38.51 30.08
N ASN A 727 -36.01 -38.78 30.94
CA ASN A 727 -37.31 -39.26 30.50
C ASN A 727 -38.36 -38.15 30.33
N GLY A 728 -37.93 -36.90 30.16
CA GLY A 728 -38.76 -35.76 29.82
C GLY A 728 -39.53 -35.13 30.99
N TYR A 729 -39.09 -35.31 32.20
CA TYR A 729 -39.62 -34.66 33.41
C TYR A 729 -38.78 -33.44 33.74
N GLY A 730 -39.37 -32.36 34.13
CA GLY A 730 -38.70 -31.11 34.53
C GLY A 730 -39.51 -30.30 35.49
N LYS A 731 -38.86 -29.35 36.11
CA LYS A 731 -39.46 -28.34 37.00
C LYS A 731 -38.53 -27.17 37.17
N THR A 732 -39.05 -26.06 37.63
CA THR A 732 -38.26 -24.96 38.17
C THR A 732 -38.31 -25.00 39.72
N THR A 733 -37.29 -24.44 40.37
CA THR A 733 -37.24 -24.35 41.86
C THR A 733 -36.54 -23.02 42.22
N PRO A 734 -37.12 -22.19 43.11
CA PRO A 734 -36.52 -20.92 43.50
C PRO A 734 -35.09 -21.10 44.04
N THR A 735 -34.17 -20.22 43.65
CA THR A 735 -32.76 -20.25 44.11
C THR A 735 -32.66 -20.14 45.63
N SER A 736 -33.65 -19.52 46.29
CA SER A 736 -33.75 -19.39 47.74
C SER A 736 -33.88 -20.71 48.50
N GLU A 737 -34.38 -21.78 47.84
CA GLU A 737 -34.43 -23.15 48.42
C GLU A 737 -33.05 -23.83 48.48
N TYR A 738 -32.06 -23.29 47.77
CA TYR A 738 -30.70 -23.85 47.73
C TYR A 738 -29.79 -23.08 48.69
N LYS A 739 -29.58 -23.62 49.90
CA LYS A 739 -28.67 -22.98 50.87
C LYS A 739 -27.24 -22.94 50.33
N THR A 740 -26.58 -21.77 50.47
CA THR A 740 -25.18 -21.60 50.16
C THR A 740 -24.36 -22.49 51.09
N GLN A 741 -23.49 -23.34 50.51
CA GLN A 741 -22.63 -24.29 51.18
C GLN A 741 -21.16 -23.93 50.91
N LYS A 742 -20.23 -24.66 51.50
CA LYS A 742 -18.83 -24.66 51.10
C LYS A 742 -18.62 -25.59 49.92
N ARG A 743 -17.68 -25.24 49.01
CA ARG A 743 -17.27 -26.12 47.90
C ARG A 743 -16.82 -27.51 48.41
N GLY A 744 -16.94 -28.52 47.54
CA GLY A 744 -16.47 -29.89 47.86
C GLY A 744 -17.43 -30.68 48.72
N GLY A 745 -18.63 -30.16 49.06
CA GLY A 745 -19.71 -30.85 49.74
C GLY A 745 -20.38 -31.92 48.86
N SER A 746 -21.16 -32.86 49.47
CA SER A 746 -21.94 -33.87 48.75
C SER A 746 -23.24 -33.34 48.16
N GLY A 747 -23.58 -32.06 48.50
CA GLY A 747 -24.75 -31.35 48.00
C GLY A 747 -26.06 -31.72 48.71
N ILE A 748 -27.15 -31.14 48.18
CA ILE A 748 -28.53 -31.37 48.59
C ILE A 748 -29.37 -31.84 47.41
N LYS A 749 -30.44 -32.52 47.63
CA LYS A 749 -31.31 -33.03 46.58
C LYS A 749 -31.96 -31.86 45.83
N THR A 750 -31.83 -31.87 44.49
CA THR A 750 -32.48 -30.89 43.58
C THR A 750 -33.66 -31.49 42.83
N MET A 751 -33.69 -32.80 42.60
CA MET A 751 -34.79 -33.54 42.03
C MET A 751 -34.87 -34.94 42.60
N ASN A 752 -36.08 -35.44 42.79
CA ASN A 752 -36.26 -36.83 43.22
C ASN A 752 -36.19 -37.77 42.02
N MET A 753 -35.03 -38.42 41.85
CA MET A 753 -34.78 -39.33 40.73
C MET A 753 -35.44 -40.69 40.99
N THR A 754 -36.24 -41.18 40.07
CA THR A 754 -36.94 -42.48 40.09
C THR A 754 -36.78 -43.17 38.73
N ALA A 755 -37.22 -44.46 38.64
CA ALA A 755 -37.24 -45.13 37.34
C ALA A 755 -38.07 -44.36 36.27
N LYS A 756 -39.10 -43.63 36.73
CA LYS A 756 -40.01 -42.86 35.91
C LYS A 756 -39.31 -41.58 35.30
N THR A 757 -38.54 -40.90 36.12
CA THR A 757 -37.84 -39.68 35.67
C THR A 757 -36.55 -39.95 34.90
N GLY A 758 -35.89 -41.07 35.24
CA GLY A 758 -34.52 -41.33 34.78
C GLY A 758 -33.51 -40.33 35.39
N PRO A 759 -32.22 -40.40 35.04
CA PRO A 759 -31.21 -39.46 35.55
C PRO A 759 -31.42 -38.02 35.05
N LEU A 760 -30.91 -37.04 35.80
CA LEU A 760 -30.85 -35.63 35.40
C LEU A 760 -29.88 -35.51 34.21
N ILE A 761 -30.27 -34.70 33.23
CA ILE A 761 -29.39 -34.47 32.04
C ILE A 761 -28.75 -33.07 32.06
N ALA A 762 -29.46 -32.07 32.56
CA ALA A 762 -28.96 -30.71 32.68
C ALA A 762 -29.74 -29.92 33.71
N ALA A 763 -29.15 -28.84 34.20
CA ALA A 763 -29.78 -27.84 35.07
C ALA A 763 -29.25 -26.46 34.64
N GLN A 764 -30.14 -25.47 34.62
CA GLN A 764 -29.82 -24.09 34.21
C GLN A 764 -30.49 -23.13 35.20
N VAL A 765 -29.83 -22.00 35.50
CA VAL A 765 -30.39 -20.89 36.28
C VAL A 765 -31.08 -19.94 35.31
N ILE A 766 -32.35 -19.69 35.54
CA ILE A 766 -33.21 -18.84 34.70
C ILE A 766 -33.77 -17.65 35.48
N SER A 767 -33.99 -16.49 34.82
CA SER A 767 -34.70 -15.34 35.38
C SER A 767 -36.22 -15.48 35.17
N LYS A 768 -37.01 -14.99 36.11
CA LYS A 768 -38.46 -14.87 35.98
C LYS A 768 -38.96 -13.46 35.74
N GLU A 769 -38.11 -12.45 35.65
CA GLU A 769 -38.52 -11.10 35.30
C GLU A 769 -38.99 -11.05 33.82
N GLU A 770 -40.25 -10.63 33.61
CA GLU A 770 -40.81 -10.46 32.25
C GLU A 770 -39.99 -9.44 31.45
N GLY A 771 -39.46 -9.87 30.33
CA GLY A 771 -38.63 -9.06 29.39
C GLY A 771 -37.19 -8.94 29.79
N VAL A 772 -36.75 -9.56 30.88
CA VAL A 772 -35.32 -9.66 31.25
C VAL A 772 -34.92 -11.12 31.33
N GLY A 773 -34.52 -11.73 30.21
CA GLY A 773 -34.10 -13.10 30.17
C GLY A 773 -34.87 -13.96 29.19
N GLU A 774 -34.76 -15.25 29.39
CA GLU A 774 -35.31 -16.31 28.52
C GLU A 774 -36.80 -16.52 28.86
N ASP A 775 -37.70 -16.41 27.88
CA ASP A 775 -39.15 -16.61 28.09
C ASP A 775 -39.62 -18.02 27.66
N GLU A 776 -38.83 -18.74 26.90
CA GLU A 776 -39.21 -20.00 26.28
C GLU A 776 -38.11 -21.06 26.44
N ILE A 777 -38.52 -22.31 26.44
CA ILE A 777 -37.61 -23.47 26.41
C ILE A 777 -37.85 -24.32 25.18
N VAL A 778 -36.75 -24.69 24.53
CA VAL A 778 -36.73 -25.68 23.44
C VAL A 778 -36.08 -26.93 23.99
N VAL A 779 -36.82 -28.05 24.01
CA VAL A 779 -36.32 -29.36 24.46
C VAL A 779 -36.23 -30.29 23.27
N VAL A 780 -35.09 -30.93 23.13
CA VAL A 780 -34.79 -31.81 22.00
C VAL A 780 -34.49 -33.23 22.48
N SER A 781 -35.10 -34.22 21.86
CA SER A 781 -34.85 -35.61 22.12
C SER A 781 -33.73 -36.20 21.25
N LYS A 782 -33.16 -37.34 21.65
CA LYS A 782 -32.11 -38.03 20.85
C LYS A 782 -32.56 -38.51 19.46
N LYS A 783 -33.85 -38.79 19.28
CA LYS A 783 -34.46 -39.17 18.01
C LYS A 783 -35.07 -37.97 17.24
N GLY A 784 -34.62 -36.76 17.55
CA GLY A 784 -34.98 -35.51 16.79
C GLY A 784 -36.38 -34.97 17.10
N GLN A 785 -37.10 -35.37 18.14
CA GLN A 785 -38.32 -34.70 18.56
C GLN A 785 -37.98 -33.38 19.22
N VAL A 786 -38.62 -32.31 18.82
CA VAL A 786 -38.46 -30.97 19.40
C VAL A 786 -39.79 -30.45 19.97
N ILE A 787 -39.76 -29.94 21.15
CA ILE A 787 -40.88 -29.19 21.74
C ILE A 787 -40.41 -27.80 22.14
N ARG A 788 -41.21 -26.80 21.87
CA ARG A 788 -41.03 -25.40 22.30
C ARG A 788 -42.22 -25.03 23.19
N THR A 789 -41.93 -24.56 24.40
CA THR A 789 -42.95 -24.16 25.34
C THR A 789 -42.50 -22.93 26.15
N GLU A 790 -43.43 -22.17 26.67
CA GLU A 790 -43.10 -21.03 27.51
C GLU A 790 -42.61 -21.52 28.88
N LEU A 791 -41.55 -20.90 29.44
CA LEU A 791 -41.01 -21.30 30.75
C LEU A 791 -42.03 -21.19 31.87
N LYS A 792 -43.01 -20.30 31.77
CA LYS A 792 -44.09 -20.17 32.75
C LYS A 792 -45.02 -21.39 32.81
N GLU A 793 -45.04 -22.24 31.76
CA GLU A 793 -45.81 -23.47 31.75
C GLU A 793 -45.17 -24.59 32.60
N ILE A 794 -43.90 -24.43 32.95
CA ILE A 794 -43.18 -25.36 33.83
C ILE A 794 -43.37 -24.89 35.28
N PRO A 795 -44.04 -25.69 36.13
CA PRO A 795 -44.34 -25.27 37.45
C PRO A 795 -43.13 -25.16 38.37
N SER A 796 -43.15 -24.11 39.21
CA SER A 796 -42.19 -23.93 40.30
C SER A 796 -42.55 -24.90 41.46
N LEU A 797 -41.63 -25.83 41.74
CA LEU A 797 -41.83 -26.88 42.72
C LEU A 797 -40.65 -27.00 43.69
N SER A 798 -40.90 -27.55 44.88
CA SER A 798 -39.80 -27.74 45.85
C SER A 798 -38.76 -28.73 45.37
N ARG A 799 -37.52 -28.63 45.90
CA ARG A 799 -36.34 -29.41 45.51
C ARG A 799 -36.53 -30.93 45.49
N SER A 800 -37.31 -31.47 46.42
CA SER A 800 -37.48 -32.90 46.61
C SER A 800 -38.55 -33.58 45.75
N THR A 801 -39.17 -32.85 44.83
CA THR A 801 -40.24 -33.37 43.94
C THR A 801 -39.66 -34.01 42.65
N GLN A 802 -40.48 -34.76 41.96
CA GLN A 802 -40.14 -35.41 40.67
C GLN A 802 -40.32 -34.52 39.45
N GLY A 803 -40.91 -33.33 39.63
CA GLY A 803 -41.30 -32.45 38.50
C GLY A 803 -42.50 -32.98 37.71
N VAL A 804 -42.82 -32.27 36.65
CA VAL A 804 -43.89 -32.57 35.69
C VAL A 804 -43.33 -33.09 34.37
N ARG A 805 -44.17 -33.66 33.54
CA ARG A 805 -43.74 -34.04 32.18
C ARG A 805 -43.69 -32.80 31.28
N VAL A 806 -42.47 -32.44 30.89
CA VAL A 806 -42.22 -31.32 29.95
C VAL A 806 -42.36 -31.81 28.53
N MET A 807 -41.92 -33.03 28.26
CA MET A 807 -41.98 -33.63 26.91
C MET A 807 -42.44 -35.10 26.98
N LYS A 808 -43.36 -35.50 26.11
CA LYS A 808 -43.77 -36.90 25.94
C LYS A 808 -42.86 -37.54 24.90
N LEU A 809 -42.01 -38.45 25.33
CA LEU A 809 -41.07 -39.17 24.47
C LEU A 809 -41.74 -40.38 23.81
N ARG A 810 -41.26 -40.75 22.64
CA ARG A 810 -41.55 -42.06 21.96
C ARG A 810 -40.84 -43.19 22.68
N ASP A 811 -41.26 -44.41 22.44
CA ASP A 811 -40.62 -45.58 23.03
C ASP A 811 -39.14 -45.71 22.66
N GLY A 812 -38.32 -45.84 23.70
CA GLY A 812 -36.88 -45.96 23.58
C GLY A 812 -36.16 -44.62 23.20
N ASP A 813 -36.85 -43.47 23.29
CA ASP A 813 -36.26 -42.14 23.17
C ASP A 813 -35.84 -41.54 24.52
N ALA A 814 -35.00 -40.52 24.49
CA ALA A 814 -34.53 -39.80 25.67
C ALA A 814 -34.26 -38.33 25.33
N ILE A 815 -34.42 -37.45 26.29
CA ILE A 815 -34.00 -36.04 26.09
C ILE A 815 -32.50 -35.99 25.81
N ALA A 816 -32.10 -35.23 24.79
CA ALA A 816 -30.72 -34.99 24.42
C ALA A 816 -30.19 -33.69 25.01
N SER A 817 -30.94 -32.59 24.85
CA SER A 817 -30.58 -31.27 25.36
C SER A 817 -31.83 -30.40 25.55
N PHE A 818 -31.64 -29.28 26.22
CA PHE A 818 -32.58 -28.15 26.15
C PHE A 818 -31.83 -26.84 26.07
N VAL A 819 -32.48 -25.82 25.53
CA VAL A 819 -31.97 -24.45 25.42
C VAL A 819 -33.11 -23.52 25.85
N CYS A 820 -32.83 -22.54 26.68
CA CYS A 820 -33.75 -21.48 27.01
C CYS A 820 -33.53 -20.30 26.07
N LEU A 821 -34.62 -19.69 25.57
CA LEU A 821 -34.60 -18.63 24.56
C LEU A 821 -35.25 -17.36 25.11
#